data_3805fc09033489cd47a0fd1760823365
#
_entry.id   3805fc09033489cd47a0fd1760823365
#
_cell.length_a   1.000
_cell.length_b   1.000
_cell.length_c   1.000
_cell.angle_alpha   90.00
_cell.angle_beta   90.00
_cell.angle_gamma   90.00
#
_symmetry.space_group_name_H-M   'P 1'
#
loop_
_entity.id
_entity.type
_entity.pdbx_description
1 polymer ?
#
loop_
_entity_poly.entity_id
_entity_poly.type
_entity_poly.pdbx_seq_one_letter_code
_entity_poly.pdbx_strand_id
1 'polypeptide(L)'
;MPGPPIRSLADDHGIRATLFSVGRTRRKRTRIFLPIFLGLFSAALLFGLLVLRAWLLPRYNDKFGDAPLLGHLEVDRKLPAQTHRIGPFQLSFTPDSGGVLYVVHEKEPERRIWETLPGMSFVAAAYGHEKVDESRGSFFFSDKATGSTCATQRLDQIAGSNGIVKLSGTLRCSGAGSAPYVLVFSQVAQNQLGFELRIEDDDLNRAFLTYASPTTEHVFGFGEQFTYFDLKGRRVPIWVQEQGLGRGLQPITTAVDLVARSGGSWHTSYASIPHYITSTARSLFTENYEYQIFDLRTPDRIQVRVYSRTMKGRILYGKTPPDLIREYTEYAGRMRPLPDWIHQGAIVGIQGGTARVQALFDKLQAEGAPLSAVWLQDWVGQRKTSFGQQLYWNWQLDRSRYPDWEAMRRKLAAQNVRVLTYVNPFFVDIAKLGRPGRNLFAEAHDRGYLVREPNGQPYMIPNTDFSAGLLDLTHPEARKWWKDIIRSEVLATGASGWMADFGEALPYETLLHSDVAARSFHNQYPEEWAQLNREAIREAGREDDVVFFTRSGYRKSPGSSTLFWLGDQLVTWDVHDGLRSAVVGMLSGGVSGFSLNHSDAGGYTTIVNSILKVKRSRELLWRWLELSALSPVMRTHEGNRPDDNFQIDGDAATLRHFARCAKLYKAWGDYRKQLVAQAAATGMPVARHLALHYPDDPNVYALSFEEYLLGEDLLVAPISEPGANQTKVYVPEGTWVHVFTGQSVTAGKSGLRVDVEAPFGKPVMFYRQGAAMVAPLLKAMKEQGLL
;
A
#
# COMPACT_ATOMS: atom_id res chain seq x y z
N MET A 1 -35.27 17.56 68.25
CA MET A 1 -35.18 17.51 69.70
C MET A 1 -33.98 16.75 70.15
N PRO A 2 -33.31 17.12 71.24
CA PRO A 2 -32.12 17.94 71.21
C PRO A 2 -30.83 17.15 71.69
N GLY A 3 -29.69 17.81 71.51
CA GLY A 3 -28.46 17.46 72.20
C GLY A 3 -28.57 17.87 73.73
N PRO A 4 -27.58 18.04 74.54
CA PRO A 4 -26.12 18.28 74.49
C PRO A 4 -25.40 17.59 75.72
N PRO A 5 -24.41 18.16 76.43
CA PRO A 5 -23.25 18.96 76.06
C PRO A 5 -21.90 18.52 76.76
N ILE A 6 -20.83 19.14 76.36
CA ILE A 6 -19.66 19.72 77.00
C ILE A 6 -19.36 19.32 78.50
N ARG A 7 -18.11 18.97 78.86
CA ARG A 7 -17.27 19.66 79.87
C ARG A 7 -15.80 19.29 79.82
N SER A 8 -15.04 20.35 79.88
CA SER A 8 -13.63 20.52 80.16
C SER A 8 -13.24 20.07 81.54
N LEU A 9 -12.01 19.77 81.83
CA LEU A 9 -11.19 20.38 82.87
C LEU A 9 -9.69 20.05 82.71
N ALA A 10 -8.97 21.09 82.88
CA ALA A 10 -7.51 21.12 82.94
C ALA A 10 -7.00 20.58 84.27
N ASP A 11 -5.75 20.19 84.31
CA ASP A 11 -4.64 20.70 85.17
C ASP A 11 -3.52 19.63 85.31
N ASP A 12 -2.40 20.07 84.81
CA ASP A 12 -1.13 20.36 85.55
C ASP A 12 -0.44 19.17 86.19
N HIS A 13 0.77 18.88 85.82
CA HIS A 13 2.04 18.91 86.49
C HIS A 13 3.25 18.45 85.65
N GLY A 14 4.17 19.36 85.61
CA GLY A 14 5.40 19.26 84.81
C GLY A 14 6.43 18.27 85.26
N ILE A 15 7.25 17.77 84.41
CA ILE A 15 8.61 17.34 84.65
C ILE A 15 9.49 17.79 83.48
N ARG A 16 10.63 18.37 83.89
CA ARG A 16 11.64 19.07 83.08
C ARG A 16 12.40 18.14 82.14
N ALA A 17 12.67 18.68 81.03
CA ALA A 17 13.73 18.55 80.05
C ALA A 17 14.90 17.63 80.30
N THR A 18 15.21 16.78 79.33
CA THR A 18 16.58 16.52 78.91
C THR A 18 16.63 16.48 77.37
N LEU A 19 17.11 17.51 76.77
CA LEU A 19 17.47 17.62 75.38
C LEU A 19 18.65 16.69 75.06
N PHE A 20 18.45 15.66 74.25
CA PHE A 20 19.54 15.04 73.52
C PHE A 20 19.40 15.33 72.02
N SER A 21 20.39 16.01 71.54
CA SER A 21 20.55 16.37 70.14
C SER A 21 20.82 15.11 69.27
N VAL A 22 19.80 14.63 68.58
CA VAL A 22 19.96 13.66 67.49
C VAL A 22 19.14 14.18 66.28
N GLY A 23 19.63 15.21 65.68
CA GLY A 23 18.87 15.85 64.58
C GLY A 23 19.67 16.37 63.37
N ARG A 24 21.02 16.19 63.32
CA ARG A 24 21.80 16.81 62.25
C ARG A 24 22.49 15.85 61.25
N THR A 25 22.47 14.55 61.45
CA THR A 25 23.14 13.60 60.55
C THR A 25 22.20 12.97 59.49
N ARG A 26 20.89 12.95 59.68
CA ARG A 26 19.95 12.39 58.69
C ARG A 26 19.66 13.31 57.49
N ARG A 27 19.67 14.64 57.68
CA ARG A 27 19.41 15.60 56.60
C ARG A 27 20.57 15.77 55.62
N LYS A 28 21.82 15.44 55.97
CA LYS A 28 22.95 15.50 55.05
C LYS A 28 23.04 14.28 54.14
N ARG A 29 22.64 13.08 54.59
CA ARG A 29 22.61 11.86 53.73
C ARG A 29 21.52 11.90 52.68
N THR A 30 20.31 12.37 53.03
CA THR A 30 19.21 12.53 52.01
C THR A 30 19.52 13.60 50.96
N ARG A 31 20.29 14.65 51.29
CA ARG A 31 20.68 15.68 50.30
C ARG A 31 21.74 15.19 49.30
N ILE A 32 22.51 14.15 49.61
CA ILE A 32 23.53 13.57 48.73
C ILE A 32 22.91 12.40 47.92
N PHE A 33 22.03 11.62 48.50
CA PHE A 33 21.39 10.47 47.82
C PHE A 33 20.41 10.90 46.73
N LEU A 34 19.66 11.97 46.94
CA LEU A 34 18.66 12.41 45.96
C LEU A 34 19.27 12.86 44.63
N PRO A 35 20.35 13.71 44.58
CA PRO A 35 20.96 14.05 43.29
C PRO A 35 21.71 12.87 42.66
N ILE A 36 22.27 11.95 43.43
CA ILE A 36 22.89 10.72 42.88
C ILE A 36 21.83 9.81 42.30
N PHE A 37 20.70 9.64 42.98
CA PHE A 37 19.55 8.84 42.48
C PHE A 37 18.94 9.46 41.23
N LEU A 38 18.73 10.77 41.21
CA LEU A 38 18.26 11.50 40.02
C LEU A 38 19.26 11.42 38.86
N GLY A 39 20.56 11.50 39.15
CA GLY A 39 21.61 11.34 38.14
C GLY A 39 21.63 9.93 37.53
N LEU A 40 21.55 8.90 38.36
CA LEU A 40 21.50 7.50 37.93
C LEU A 40 20.20 7.20 37.17
N PHE A 41 19.07 7.73 37.62
CA PHE A 41 17.78 7.59 36.92
C PHE A 41 17.80 8.30 35.56
N SER A 42 18.37 9.52 35.50
CA SER A 42 18.54 10.25 34.24
C SER A 42 19.51 9.54 33.30
N ALA A 43 20.59 8.97 33.80
CA ALA A 43 21.53 8.19 32.99
C ALA A 43 20.90 6.89 32.49
N ALA A 44 20.13 6.19 33.31
CA ALA A 44 19.39 4.99 32.92
C ALA A 44 18.30 5.30 31.89
N LEU A 45 17.59 6.43 32.06
CA LEU A 45 16.59 6.91 31.08
C LEU A 45 17.25 7.27 29.75
N LEU A 46 18.36 8.02 29.80
CA LEU A 46 19.14 8.40 28.62
C LEU A 46 19.69 7.16 27.90
N PHE A 47 20.23 6.20 28.64
CA PHE A 47 20.68 4.91 28.09
C PHE A 47 19.54 4.14 27.47
N GLY A 48 18.38 4.04 28.15
CA GLY A 48 17.18 3.43 27.61
C GLY A 48 16.70 4.11 26.32
N LEU A 49 16.72 5.44 26.27
CA LEU A 49 16.39 6.22 25.08
C LEU A 49 17.41 6.00 23.94
N LEU A 50 18.69 5.89 24.26
CA LEU A 50 19.73 5.61 23.26
C LEU A 50 19.60 4.18 22.69
N VAL A 51 19.33 3.19 23.55
CA VAL A 51 19.06 1.80 23.12
C VAL A 51 17.80 1.74 22.26
N LEU A 52 16.72 2.38 22.71
CA LEU A 52 15.46 2.47 21.96
C LEU A 52 15.69 3.17 20.61
N ARG A 53 16.44 4.26 20.61
CA ARG A 53 16.82 4.97 19.39
C ARG A 53 17.65 4.09 18.45
N ALA A 54 18.66 3.38 18.96
CA ALA A 54 19.48 2.48 18.17
C ALA A 54 18.69 1.30 17.58
N TRP A 55 17.63 0.87 18.26
CA TRP A 55 16.74 -0.20 17.81
C TRP A 55 15.68 0.30 16.80
N LEU A 56 15.12 1.51 17.03
CA LEU A 56 14.06 2.07 16.18
C LEU A 56 14.60 2.69 14.88
N LEU A 57 15.74 3.41 14.94
CA LEU A 57 16.24 4.12 13.76
C LEU A 57 16.51 3.24 12.55
N PRO A 58 17.15 2.05 12.67
CA PRO A 58 17.35 1.17 11.52
C PRO A 58 16.04 0.65 10.92
N ARG A 59 14.98 0.58 11.74
CA ARG A 59 13.69 -0.01 11.37
C ARG A 59 12.80 0.97 10.60
N TYR A 60 12.85 2.25 10.95
CA TYR A 60 11.91 3.26 10.44
C TYR A 60 12.55 4.38 9.63
N ASN A 61 13.88 4.46 9.60
CA ASN A 61 14.55 5.52 8.88
C ASN A 61 14.93 5.05 7.46
N ASP A 62 14.43 5.73 6.47
CA ASP A 62 14.69 5.49 5.04
C ASP A 62 16.16 5.67 4.62
N LYS A 63 16.95 6.36 5.44
CA LYS A 63 18.39 6.57 5.25
C LYS A 63 19.26 5.47 5.86
N PHE A 64 18.68 4.60 6.70
CA PHE A 64 19.39 3.48 7.31
C PHE A 64 19.40 2.25 6.41
N GLY A 65 20.37 1.41 6.60
CA GLY A 65 20.61 0.18 5.87
C GLY A 65 22.02 0.15 5.31
N ASP A 66 22.44 -1.01 4.81
CA ASP A 66 23.75 -1.18 4.24
C ASP A 66 24.06 -0.16 3.15
N ALA A 67 25.31 0.24 3.07
CA ALA A 67 25.79 1.08 1.94
C ALA A 67 25.61 0.30 0.62
N PRO A 68 25.41 1.01 -0.51
CA PRO A 68 25.45 0.39 -1.82
C PRO A 68 26.77 -0.36 -2.03
N LEU A 69 26.73 -1.54 -2.62
CA LEU A 69 27.92 -2.28 -2.98
C LEU A 69 28.48 -1.72 -4.29
N LEU A 70 29.53 -0.91 -4.18
CA LEU A 70 30.15 -0.22 -5.30
C LEU A 70 31.58 -0.71 -5.51
N GLY A 71 31.98 -0.80 -6.76
CA GLY A 71 33.32 -1.19 -7.18
C GLY A 71 33.76 -0.49 -8.46
N HIS A 72 34.87 -0.92 -8.97
CA HIS A 72 35.47 -0.37 -10.20
C HIS A 72 35.17 -1.28 -11.38
N LEU A 73 35.01 -0.67 -12.56
CA LEU A 73 34.93 -1.37 -13.83
C LEU A 73 36.35 -1.43 -14.47
N GLU A 74 36.85 -2.64 -14.65
CA GLU A 74 38.03 -2.93 -15.44
C GLU A 74 37.56 -3.36 -16.85
N VAL A 75 37.95 -2.62 -17.88
CA VAL A 75 37.62 -2.96 -19.27
C VAL A 75 38.84 -3.60 -19.92
N ASP A 76 38.63 -4.73 -20.61
CA ASP A 76 39.71 -5.29 -21.41
C ASP A 76 40.15 -4.25 -22.47
N ARG A 77 41.47 -3.96 -22.51
CA ARG A 77 42.07 -2.94 -23.43
C ARG A 77 41.82 -3.25 -24.91
N LYS A 78 41.47 -4.49 -25.24
CA LYS A 78 41.15 -4.94 -26.60
C LYS A 78 39.66 -4.77 -26.97
N LEU A 79 38.83 -4.39 -26.01
CA LEU A 79 37.40 -4.21 -26.24
C LEU A 79 37.12 -2.86 -26.92
N PRO A 80 36.77 -2.85 -28.25
CA PRO A 80 36.53 -1.60 -28.97
C PRO A 80 35.21 -0.96 -28.61
N ALA A 81 35.08 0.33 -28.96
CA ALA A 81 33.77 0.96 -29.05
C ALA A 81 32.92 0.19 -30.05
N GLN A 82 31.69 -0.12 -29.67
CA GLN A 82 30.78 -0.89 -30.51
C GLN A 82 29.33 -0.59 -30.20
N THR A 83 28.50 -0.83 -31.20
CA THR A 83 27.06 -0.60 -31.14
C THR A 83 26.34 -1.80 -31.72
N HIS A 84 25.30 -2.24 -31.01
CA HIS A 84 24.46 -3.38 -31.40
C HIS A 84 23.00 -2.97 -31.46
N ARG A 85 22.32 -3.37 -32.54
CA ARG A 85 20.86 -3.17 -32.66
C ARG A 85 20.10 -4.33 -32.03
N ILE A 86 19.09 -4.00 -31.22
CA ILE A 86 18.17 -4.97 -30.55
C ILE A 86 16.74 -4.49 -30.87
N GLY A 87 16.23 -4.90 -32.04
CA GLY A 87 14.96 -4.37 -32.55
C GLY A 87 15.01 -2.84 -32.72
N PRO A 88 14.11 -2.08 -32.06
CA PRO A 88 14.13 -0.61 -32.10
C PRO A 88 15.15 0.00 -31.13
N PHE A 89 15.80 -0.80 -30.29
CA PHE A 89 16.81 -0.34 -29.35
C PHE A 89 18.21 -0.44 -29.95
N GLN A 90 19.06 0.45 -29.48
CA GLN A 90 20.49 0.42 -29.78
C GLN A 90 21.26 0.44 -28.46
N LEU A 91 22.08 -0.60 -28.23
CA LEU A 91 22.98 -0.69 -27.10
C LEU A 91 24.39 -0.34 -27.59
N SER A 92 24.99 0.66 -26.99
CA SER A 92 26.32 1.17 -27.35
C SER A 92 27.25 1.08 -26.17
N PHE A 93 28.53 0.76 -26.47
CA PHE A 93 29.63 0.75 -25.53
C PHE A 93 30.72 1.66 -26.00
N THR A 94 31.23 2.53 -25.11
CA THR A 94 32.36 3.41 -25.32
C THR A 94 33.43 3.13 -24.26
N PRO A 95 34.64 2.64 -24.63
CA PRO A 95 35.71 2.34 -23.69
C PRO A 95 36.36 3.59 -23.10
N ASP A 96 36.34 4.69 -23.84
CA ASP A 96 36.87 5.98 -23.41
C ASP A 96 36.13 6.47 -22.18
N SER A 97 36.81 7.22 -21.32
CA SER A 97 36.21 7.72 -20.06
C SER A 97 35.84 6.65 -19.04
N GLY A 98 36.49 5.47 -19.06
CA GLY A 98 36.30 4.43 -18.06
C GLY A 98 35.23 3.38 -18.39
N GLY A 99 34.78 3.34 -19.65
CA GLY A 99 33.81 2.35 -20.13
C GLY A 99 32.36 2.69 -19.73
N VAL A 100 31.58 3.17 -20.70
CA VAL A 100 30.14 3.47 -20.52
C VAL A 100 29.32 2.63 -21.47
N LEU A 101 28.33 1.98 -20.94
CA LEU A 101 27.29 1.25 -21.67
C LEU A 101 25.99 2.05 -21.59
N TYR A 102 25.31 2.28 -22.73
CA TYR A 102 24.06 3.01 -22.75
C TYR A 102 23.07 2.46 -23.79
N VAL A 103 21.79 2.70 -23.54
CA VAL A 103 20.68 2.31 -24.40
C VAL A 103 19.92 3.54 -24.87
N VAL A 104 19.68 3.59 -26.18
CA VAL A 104 18.78 4.58 -26.82
C VAL A 104 17.69 3.83 -27.60
N HIS A 105 16.63 4.55 -27.96
CA HIS A 105 15.57 4.02 -28.82
C HIS A 105 15.58 4.74 -30.18
N GLU A 106 15.28 4.04 -31.28
CA GLU A 106 15.33 4.62 -32.66
C GLU A 106 14.46 5.86 -32.85
N LYS A 107 13.38 6.02 -32.07
CA LYS A 107 12.50 7.22 -32.14
C LYS A 107 13.14 8.46 -31.48
N GLU A 108 14.12 8.29 -30.60
CA GLU A 108 14.81 9.33 -29.84
C GLU A 108 16.29 8.94 -29.64
N PRO A 109 17.10 8.89 -30.71
CA PRO A 109 18.46 8.37 -30.65
C PRO A 109 19.43 9.21 -29.79
N GLU A 110 19.08 10.46 -29.51
CA GLU A 110 19.86 11.34 -28.63
C GLU A 110 19.55 11.15 -27.14
N ARG A 111 18.44 10.51 -26.80
CA ARG A 111 18.01 10.31 -25.40
C ARG A 111 18.45 8.94 -24.88
N ARG A 112 19.35 8.93 -23.91
CA ARG A 112 19.75 7.74 -23.17
C ARG A 112 18.66 7.35 -22.19
N ILE A 113 17.98 6.23 -22.45
CA ILE A 113 16.92 5.72 -21.57
C ILE A 113 17.48 4.89 -20.43
N TRP A 114 18.71 4.40 -20.56
CA TRP A 114 19.45 3.70 -19.53
C TRP A 114 20.94 3.82 -19.82
N GLU A 115 21.79 3.97 -18.77
CA GLU A 115 23.24 4.06 -18.94
C GLU A 115 23.98 3.68 -17.66
N THR A 116 25.22 3.19 -17.78
CA THR A 116 26.13 2.94 -16.66
C THR A 116 26.95 4.18 -16.31
N LEU A 117 27.57 4.19 -15.12
CA LEU A 117 28.46 5.27 -14.72
C LEU A 117 29.90 4.97 -15.17
N PRO A 118 30.64 6.00 -15.62
CA PRO A 118 32.06 5.86 -16.05
C PRO A 118 32.93 5.26 -14.93
N GLY A 119 33.72 4.24 -15.26
CA GLY A 119 34.69 3.62 -14.37
C GLY A 119 34.08 2.87 -13.17
N MET A 120 32.75 2.81 -13.08
CA MET A 120 32.03 2.14 -12.00
C MET A 120 31.52 0.79 -12.42
N SER A 121 31.66 -0.20 -11.56
CA SER A 121 31.03 -1.51 -11.72
C SER A 121 29.50 -1.36 -11.81
N PHE A 122 28.92 -1.86 -12.89
CA PHE A 122 27.46 -1.92 -13.03
C PHE A 122 26.89 -3.29 -12.61
N VAL A 123 27.74 -4.33 -12.50
CA VAL A 123 27.40 -5.65 -11.95
C VAL A 123 28.22 -5.87 -10.70
N ALA A 124 27.59 -6.34 -9.65
CA ALA A 124 28.23 -6.84 -8.45
C ALA A 124 27.47 -8.05 -7.91
N ALA A 125 28.07 -8.81 -7.02
CA ALA A 125 27.46 -9.94 -6.36
C ALA A 125 27.92 -10.05 -4.91
N ALA A 126 27.15 -10.75 -4.06
CA ALA A 126 27.55 -11.04 -2.69
C ALA A 126 26.94 -12.34 -2.20
N TYR A 127 27.56 -12.91 -1.18
CA TYR A 127 26.94 -13.86 -0.29
C TYR A 127 26.42 -13.13 0.94
N GLY A 128 25.22 -13.43 1.38
CA GLY A 128 24.64 -12.92 2.59
C GLY A 128 23.63 -13.88 3.19
N HIS A 129 23.33 -13.67 4.45
CA HIS A 129 22.27 -14.39 5.15
C HIS A 129 21.34 -13.37 5.81
N GLU A 130 20.11 -13.33 5.32
CA GLU A 130 19.07 -12.51 5.91
C GLU A 130 18.46 -13.23 7.12
N LYS A 131 18.25 -12.45 8.18
CA LYS A 131 17.38 -12.85 9.28
C LYS A 131 16.05 -12.14 9.11
N VAL A 132 14.99 -12.91 9.05
CA VAL A 132 13.63 -12.40 8.96
C VAL A 132 12.92 -12.63 10.29
N ASP A 133 12.46 -11.53 10.92
CA ASP A 133 11.58 -11.56 12.09
C ASP A 133 10.16 -11.36 11.60
N GLU A 134 9.34 -12.40 11.71
CA GLU A 134 7.99 -12.46 11.15
C GLU A 134 6.96 -12.41 12.28
N SER A 135 5.93 -11.59 12.13
CA SER A 135 4.81 -11.51 13.05
C SER A 135 3.54 -11.05 12.36
N ARG A 136 2.51 -11.89 12.30
CA ARG A 136 1.16 -11.51 11.86
C ARG A 136 1.11 -10.89 10.47
N GLY A 137 1.92 -11.39 9.53
CA GLY A 137 2.02 -10.83 8.18
C GLY A 137 2.92 -9.61 8.04
N SER A 138 3.58 -9.18 9.12
CA SER A 138 4.65 -8.17 9.09
C SER A 138 6.01 -8.85 9.09
N PHE A 139 6.94 -8.36 8.25
CA PHE A 139 8.27 -8.94 8.05
C PHE A 139 9.35 -7.90 8.24
N PHE A 140 10.35 -8.21 9.07
CA PHE A 140 11.48 -7.34 9.36
C PHE A 140 12.76 -8.01 8.93
N PHE A 141 13.34 -7.52 7.84
CA PHE A 141 14.57 -8.02 7.27
C PHE A 141 15.78 -7.38 7.96
N SER A 142 16.69 -8.21 8.45
CA SER A 142 18.03 -7.81 8.89
C SER A 142 19.03 -8.59 8.04
N ASP A 143 19.65 -7.92 7.09
CA ASP A 143 20.68 -8.50 6.23
C ASP A 143 22.06 -8.16 6.82
N LYS A 144 22.89 -9.17 7.02
CA LYS A 144 24.30 -9.00 7.32
C LYS A 144 25.07 -9.60 6.16
N ALA A 145 25.82 -8.77 5.47
CA ALA A 145 26.85 -9.26 4.56
C ALA A 145 27.90 -10.03 5.39
N THR A 146 27.73 -11.34 5.48
CA THR A 146 28.56 -12.23 6.30
C THR A 146 29.61 -12.97 5.52
N GLY A 147 29.68 -12.77 4.19
CA GLY A 147 30.53 -13.52 3.29
C GLY A 147 31.21 -12.67 2.23
N SER A 148 31.59 -13.30 1.15
CA SER A 148 32.28 -12.68 0.02
C SER A 148 31.44 -11.59 -0.62
N THR A 149 32.05 -10.44 -0.87
CA THR A 149 31.52 -9.38 -1.73
C THR A 149 32.38 -9.26 -2.96
N CYS A 150 31.75 -9.26 -4.13
CA CYS A 150 32.41 -9.24 -5.44
C CYS A 150 31.97 -7.98 -6.18
N ALA A 151 32.73 -6.90 -6.02
CA ALA A 151 32.36 -5.58 -6.53
C ALA A 151 33.28 -5.02 -7.63
N THR A 152 34.52 -5.51 -7.76
CA THR A 152 35.38 -5.14 -8.89
C THR A 152 35.00 -5.97 -10.09
N GLN A 153 34.41 -5.30 -11.08
CA GLN A 153 33.92 -5.92 -12.30
C GLN A 153 34.99 -5.82 -13.40
N ARG A 154 35.30 -6.94 -14.03
CA ARG A 154 36.02 -6.98 -15.30
C ARG A 154 35.04 -7.31 -16.42
N LEU A 155 34.99 -6.48 -17.45
CA LEU A 155 34.22 -6.71 -18.67
C LEU A 155 35.18 -7.27 -19.74
N ASP A 156 34.97 -8.54 -20.09
CA ASP A 156 35.84 -9.27 -21.02
C ASP A 156 35.30 -9.24 -22.45
N GLN A 157 33.98 -9.35 -22.64
CA GLN A 157 33.39 -9.46 -23.97
C GLN A 157 31.99 -8.83 -24.04
N ILE A 158 31.72 -8.22 -25.20
CA ILE A 158 30.37 -7.83 -25.65
C ILE A 158 30.16 -8.49 -27.02
N ALA A 159 29.14 -9.31 -27.15
CA ALA A 159 28.83 -10.04 -28.37
C ALA A 159 27.36 -9.84 -28.75
N GLY A 160 27.10 -9.39 -29.97
CA GLY A 160 25.75 -9.23 -30.52
C GLY A 160 25.47 -10.25 -31.62
N SER A 161 24.36 -10.96 -31.54
CA SER A 161 23.89 -11.89 -32.55
C SER A 161 22.37 -12.00 -32.52
N ASN A 162 21.73 -11.98 -33.70
CA ASN A 162 20.28 -12.20 -33.85
C ASN A 162 19.39 -11.33 -32.96
N GLY A 163 19.75 -10.05 -32.75
CA GLY A 163 18.98 -9.14 -31.90
C GLY A 163 19.13 -9.40 -30.40
N ILE A 164 20.14 -10.16 -30.01
CA ILE A 164 20.53 -10.41 -28.62
C ILE A 164 21.93 -9.87 -28.41
N VAL A 165 22.17 -9.17 -27.30
CA VAL A 165 23.51 -8.74 -26.90
C VAL A 165 23.88 -9.37 -25.57
N LYS A 166 24.99 -10.07 -25.55
CA LYS A 166 25.54 -10.75 -24.37
C LYS A 166 26.82 -10.05 -23.93
N LEU A 167 26.86 -9.61 -22.70
CA LEU A 167 28.04 -9.15 -21.99
C LEU A 167 28.51 -10.26 -21.05
N SER A 168 29.81 -10.52 -21.00
CA SER A 168 30.40 -11.48 -20.08
C SER A 168 31.71 -10.98 -19.50
N GLY A 169 32.02 -11.45 -18.31
CA GLY A 169 33.22 -11.09 -17.59
C GLY A 169 33.29 -11.76 -16.22
N THR A 170 34.13 -11.21 -15.37
CA THR A 170 34.39 -11.73 -14.04
C THR A 170 34.24 -10.63 -12.98
N LEU A 171 33.77 -11.03 -11.81
CA LEU A 171 33.75 -10.19 -10.60
C LEU A 171 34.88 -10.66 -9.69
N ARG A 172 35.75 -9.74 -9.26
CA ARG A 172 36.76 -10.02 -8.25
C ARG A 172 36.12 -9.88 -6.86
N CYS A 173 36.26 -10.91 -6.04
CA CYS A 173 35.67 -10.99 -4.71
C CYS A 173 36.64 -10.53 -3.62
N SER A 174 36.11 -10.17 -2.46
CA SER A 174 36.90 -9.98 -1.25
C SER A 174 37.60 -11.28 -0.88
N GLY A 175 38.93 -11.28 -0.78
CA GLY A 175 39.76 -12.49 -0.73
C GLY A 175 40.33 -12.85 -2.11
N ALA A 176 40.65 -14.11 -2.34
CA ALA A 176 41.29 -14.57 -3.59
C ALA A 176 40.33 -15.09 -4.68
N GLY A 177 39.02 -14.95 -4.48
CA GLY A 177 38.00 -15.52 -5.38
C GLY A 177 37.59 -14.62 -6.53
N SER A 178 37.02 -15.22 -7.57
CA SER A 178 36.35 -14.51 -8.67
C SER A 178 35.11 -15.28 -9.12
N ALA A 179 34.07 -14.57 -9.49
CA ALA A 179 32.80 -15.12 -9.97
C ALA A 179 32.54 -14.67 -11.41
N PRO A 180 32.32 -15.57 -12.37
CA PRO A 180 31.87 -15.19 -13.70
C PRO A 180 30.46 -14.61 -13.66
N TYR A 181 30.16 -13.68 -14.59
CA TYR A 181 28.80 -13.19 -14.79
C TYR A 181 28.46 -13.10 -16.28
N VAL A 182 27.18 -13.16 -16.56
CA VAL A 182 26.60 -12.93 -17.89
C VAL A 182 25.42 -11.97 -17.74
N LEU A 183 25.41 -10.91 -18.57
CA LEU A 183 24.28 -9.98 -18.70
C LEU A 183 23.83 -9.99 -20.15
N VAL A 184 22.56 -10.35 -20.37
CA VAL A 184 21.95 -10.49 -21.70
C VAL A 184 20.88 -9.42 -21.86
N PHE A 185 20.88 -8.76 -23.02
CA PHE A 185 19.80 -7.87 -23.46
C PHE A 185 19.10 -8.45 -24.68
N SER A 186 17.77 -8.40 -24.71
CA SER A 186 16.97 -8.86 -25.84
C SER A 186 15.67 -8.06 -25.92
N GLN A 187 15.12 -7.91 -27.13
CA GLN A 187 13.82 -7.31 -27.29
C GLN A 187 12.73 -8.29 -26.82
N VAL A 188 11.85 -7.84 -25.92
CA VAL A 188 10.70 -8.63 -25.43
C VAL A 188 9.35 -8.07 -25.88
N ALA A 189 9.30 -6.77 -26.23
CA ALA A 189 8.19 -6.11 -26.90
C ALA A 189 8.70 -4.89 -27.66
N GLN A 190 7.83 -4.21 -28.43
CA GLN A 190 8.25 -3.09 -29.30
C GLN A 190 8.95 -1.97 -28.52
N ASN A 191 8.46 -1.61 -27.33
CA ASN A 191 9.04 -0.56 -26.49
C ASN A 191 9.61 -1.12 -25.18
N GLN A 192 9.94 -2.41 -25.11
CA GLN A 192 10.43 -3.08 -23.90
C GLN A 192 11.70 -3.89 -24.22
N LEU A 193 12.81 -3.46 -23.64
CA LEU A 193 14.08 -4.15 -23.69
C LEU A 193 14.24 -5.01 -22.44
N GLY A 194 14.23 -6.32 -22.60
CA GLY A 194 14.49 -7.27 -21.52
C GLY A 194 15.99 -7.33 -21.20
N PHE A 195 16.30 -7.57 -19.92
CA PHE A 195 17.64 -7.92 -19.45
C PHE A 195 17.60 -9.13 -18.52
N GLU A 196 18.65 -9.92 -18.57
CA GLU A 196 18.89 -11.03 -17.64
C GLU A 196 20.33 -11.03 -17.19
N LEU A 197 20.58 -10.80 -15.90
CA LEU A 197 21.86 -10.91 -15.24
C LEU A 197 21.93 -12.26 -14.51
N ARG A 198 23.00 -13.04 -14.77
CA ARG A 198 23.32 -14.28 -14.05
C ARG A 198 24.70 -14.19 -13.44
N ILE A 199 24.82 -14.56 -12.20
CA ILE A 199 26.10 -14.80 -11.50
C ILE A 199 26.32 -16.30 -11.53
N GLU A 200 27.43 -16.72 -12.13
CA GLU A 200 27.75 -18.14 -12.36
C GLU A 200 28.64 -18.68 -11.23
N ASP A 201 28.18 -18.47 -9.99
CA ASP A 201 28.81 -18.95 -8.76
C ASP A 201 27.68 -19.29 -7.77
N ASP A 202 27.59 -20.57 -7.39
CA ASP A 202 26.50 -21.08 -6.55
C ASP A 202 26.59 -20.61 -5.09
N ASP A 203 27.77 -20.19 -4.64
CA ASP A 203 27.99 -19.66 -3.31
C ASP A 203 27.49 -18.20 -3.14
N LEU A 204 27.18 -17.52 -4.26
CA LEU A 204 26.66 -16.17 -4.24
C LEU A 204 25.14 -16.14 -4.41
N ASN A 205 24.46 -15.40 -3.57
CA ASN A 205 22.99 -15.35 -3.51
C ASN A 205 22.39 -13.94 -3.54
N ARG A 206 23.20 -12.95 -3.94
CA ARG A 206 22.79 -11.55 -4.16
C ARG A 206 23.35 -11.07 -5.48
N ALA A 207 22.51 -10.61 -6.38
CA ALA A 207 22.91 -9.92 -7.61
C ALA A 207 22.60 -8.44 -7.50
N PHE A 208 23.52 -7.59 -8.02
CA PHE A 208 23.38 -6.13 -8.02
C PHE A 208 23.50 -5.60 -9.42
N LEU A 209 22.66 -4.62 -9.77
CA LEU A 209 22.75 -3.84 -11.00
C LEU A 209 22.77 -2.35 -10.63
N THR A 210 23.84 -1.63 -11.03
CA THR A 210 24.00 -0.19 -10.76
C THR A 210 24.00 0.59 -12.07
N TYR A 211 23.23 1.67 -12.13
CA TYR A 211 23.11 2.52 -13.32
C TYR A 211 22.89 3.98 -12.94
N ALA A 212 23.16 4.87 -13.89
CA ALA A 212 23.08 6.31 -13.68
C ALA A 212 21.63 6.78 -13.51
N SER A 213 21.44 7.81 -12.70
CA SER A 213 20.19 8.53 -12.53
C SER A 213 20.50 10.03 -12.46
N PRO A 214 19.91 10.88 -13.31
CA PRO A 214 20.11 12.33 -13.23
C PRO A 214 19.82 12.87 -11.82
N THR A 215 20.63 13.79 -11.34
CA THR A 215 20.51 14.33 -9.97
C THR A 215 19.21 15.11 -9.74
N THR A 216 18.64 15.65 -10.81
CA THR A 216 17.37 16.41 -10.81
C THR A 216 16.15 15.53 -11.10
N GLU A 217 16.35 14.23 -11.31
CA GLU A 217 15.27 13.31 -11.63
C GLU A 217 14.43 12.99 -10.40
N HIS A 218 13.12 13.01 -10.53
CA HIS A 218 12.14 12.53 -9.56
C HIS A 218 11.71 11.11 -9.90
N VAL A 219 11.39 10.29 -8.89
CA VAL A 219 11.12 8.85 -9.07
C VAL A 219 9.80 8.47 -8.39
N PHE A 220 8.87 7.88 -9.15
CA PHE A 220 7.53 7.54 -8.70
C PHE A 220 7.21 6.06 -8.96
N GLY A 221 6.31 5.47 -8.19
CA GLY A 221 5.87 4.09 -8.35
C GLY A 221 6.19 3.21 -7.16
N PHE A 222 6.78 2.04 -7.42
CA PHE A 222 7.06 0.99 -6.46
C PHE A 222 5.79 0.43 -5.78
N GLY A 223 4.67 0.44 -6.49
CA GLY A 223 3.40 -0.04 -5.99
C GLY A 223 2.68 1.00 -5.15
N GLU A 224 1.94 0.53 -4.18
CA GLU A 224 1.19 1.34 -3.25
C GLU A 224 2.11 1.86 -2.14
N GLN A 225 2.63 3.06 -2.30
CA GLN A 225 3.44 3.76 -1.29
C GLN A 225 2.58 4.79 -0.57
N PHE A 226 2.63 4.83 0.76
CA PHE A 226 1.68 5.61 1.54
C PHE A 226 2.24 6.93 2.08
N THR A 227 3.56 7.02 2.26
CA THR A 227 4.17 8.17 2.94
C THR A 227 4.73 9.20 1.96
N TYR A 228 5.33 8.73 0.87
CA TYR A 228 6.02 9.59 -0.09
C TYR A 228 5.59 9.25 -1.51
N PHE A 229 5.25 10.26 -2.30
CA PHE A 229 5.00 10.09 -3.73
C PHE A 229 6.31 10.09 -4.52
N ASP A 230 7.22 11.04 -4.25
CA ASP A 230 8.58 11.04 -4.80
C ASP A 230 9.53 10.24 -3.89
N LEU A 231 10.15 9.23 -4.46
CA LEU A 231 11.01 8.27 -3.75
C LEU A 231 12.50 8.49 -3.99
N LYS A 232 12.89 9.54 -4.74
CA LYS A 232 14.30 9.92 -4.91
C LYS A 232 14.96 10.20 -3.56
N GLY A 233 16.17 9.72 -3.36
CA GLY A 233 16.90 9.86 -2.09
C GLY A 233 16.56 8.80 -1.04
N ARG A 234 15.78 7.77 -1.38
CA ARG A 234 15.31 6.73 -0.45
C ARG A 234 15.84 5.34 -0.83
N ARG A 235 15.75 4.42 0.11
CA ARG A 235 16.01 3.00 -0.10
C ARG A 235 14.68 2.26 -0.03
N VAL A 236 14.21 1.73 -1.15
CA VAL A 236 12.89 1.13 -1.31
C VAL A 236 13.00 -0.40 -1.32
N PRO A 237 12.72 -1.09 -0.20
CA PRO A 237 12.56 -2.54 -0.17
C PRO A 237 11.28 -2.95 -0.88
N ILE A 238 11.32 -4.07 -1.58
CA ILE A 238 10.19 -4.67 -2.29
C ILE A 238 9.85 -6.00 -1.64
N TRP A 239 8.80 -5.98 -0.84
CA TRP A 239 8.23 -7.13 -0.16
C TRP A 239 6.78 -6.81 0.22
N VAL A 240 5.84 -7.63 -0.25
CA VAL A 240 4.43 -7.45 0.12
C VAL A 240 4.23 -7.88 1.56
N GLN A 241 3.51 -7.09 2.36
CA GLN A 241 3.30 -7.37 3.77
C GLN A 241 2.20 -6.50 4.36
N GLU A 242 1.78 -6.81 5.58
CA GLU A 242 0.96 -5.88 6.37
C GLU A 242 1.60 -4.49 6.37
N GLN A 243 0.79 -3.47 6.06
CA GLN A 243 1.27 -2.08 6.05
C GLN A 243 1.75 -1.61 7.42
N GLY A 244 1.29 -2.28 8.49
CA GLY A 244 1.54 -1.92 9.87
C GLY A 244 0.74 -0.72 10.36
N LEU A 245 0.67 -0.55 11.68
CA LEU A 245 -0.07 0.52 12.33
C LEU A 245 0.82 1.73 12.60
N GLY A 246 0.38 2.90 12.14
CA GLY A 246 1.04 4.18 12.35
C GLY A 246 2.16 4.49 11.39
N ARG A 247 2.81 3.55 10.80
CA ARG A 247 3.97 3.63 9.91
C ARG A 247 4.97 4.77 10.20
N GLY A 248 6.26 4.50 10.05
CA GLY A 248 7.31 5.47 10.30
C GLY A 248 7.62 5.70 11.79
N LEU A 249 8.53 6.62 12.07
CA LEU A 249 8.99 6.93 13.41
C LEU A 249 8.01 7.88 14.12
N GLN A 250 7.01 7.33 14.77
CA GLN A 250 6.00 8.08 15.52
C GLN A 250 5.50 7.31 16.75
N PRO A 251 4.87 8.00 17.74
CA PRO A 251 4.49 7.39 19.02
C PRO A 251 3.55 6.18 18.86
N ILE A 252 2.59 6.22 17.94
CA ILE A 252 1.65 5.11 17.71
C ILE A 252 2.39 3.88 17.24
N THR A 253 3.25 3.99 16.23
CA THR A 253 4.06 2.90 15.70
C THR A 253 4.92 2.27 16.79
N THR A 254 5.63 3.11 17.58
CA THR A 254 6.48 2.66 18.67
C THR A 254 5.71 1.88 19.73
N ALA A 255 4.54 2.39 20.13
CA ALA A 255 3.70 1.74 21.13
C ALA A 255 3.15 0.39 20.62
N VAL A 256 2.72 0.34 19.38
CA VAL A 256 2.20 -0.89 18.76
C VAL A 256 3.30 -1.92 18.55
N ASP A 257 4.51 -1.51 18.17
CA ASP A 257 5.64 -2.43 18.02
C ASP A 257 6.08 -3.05 19.33
N LEU A 258 6.11 -2.27 20.41
CA LEU A 258 6.47 -2.77 21.74
C LEU A 258 5.48 -3.83 22.25
N VAL A 259 4.19 -3.69 21.93
CA VAL A 259 3.13 -4.58 22.45
C VAL A 259 2.83 -5.73 21.48
N ALA A 260 2.78 -5.47 20.16
CA ALA A 260 2.21 -6.40 19.19
C ALA A 260 3.14 -6.71 17.99
N ARG A 261 4.29 -6.04 17.86
CA ARG A 261 5.19 -6.13 16.71
C ARG A 261 4.47 -5.91 15.37
N SER A 262 3.53 -4.98 15.35
CA SER A 262 2.67 -4.68 14.19
C SER A 262 2.76 -3.22 13.74
N GLY A 263 3.78 -2.49 14.17
CA GLY A 263 4.10 -1.17 13.64
C GLY A 263 4.69 -1.26 12.23
N GLY A 264 4.38 -0.30 11.37
CA GLY A 264 4.88 -0.26 9.99
C GLY A 264 6.07 0.67 9.82
N SER A 265 6.89 0.41 8.81
CA SER A 265 7.85 1.36 8.26
C SER A 265 7.18 2.27 7.24
N TRP A 266 7.85 3.35 6.83
CA TRP A 266 7.35 4.22 5.78
C TRP A 266 7.12 3.48 4.43
N HIS A 267 7.85 2.39 4.18
CA HIS A 267 7.81 1.59 2.95
C HIS A 267 7.00 0.30 3.04
N THR A 268 6.49 -0.07 4.22
CA THR A 268 5.66 -1.28 4.34
C THR A 268 4.35 -1.10 3.62
N SER A 269 3.99 -2.08 2.77
CA SER A 269 2.85 -1.99 1.87
C SER A 269 2.29 -3.36 1.54
N TYR A 270 0.98 -3.41 1.34
CA TYR A 270 0.27 -4.55 0.82
C TYR A 270 0.58 -4.85 -0.65
N ALA A 271 1.02 -3.83 -1.41
CA ALA A 271 1.29 -3.95 -2.85
C ALA A 271 2.59 -3.23 -3.21
N SER A 272 3.71 -3.77 -2.74
CA SER A 272 5.05 -3.31 -3.08
C SER A 272 5.47 -3.91 -4.44
N ILE A 273 5.67 -3.07 -5.46
CA ILE A 273 5.92 -3.49 -6.85
C ILE A 273 7.30 -3.02 -7.32
N PRO A 274 8.12 -3.88 -7.94
CA PRO A 274 9.47 -3.52 -8.39
C PRO A 274 9.48 -2.72 -9.70
N HIS A 275 8.63 -1.72 -9.83
CA HIS A 275 8.45 -0.87 -11.01
C HIS A 275 8.42 0.59 -10.63
N TYR A 276 9.13 1.42 -11.38
CA TYR A 276 9.10 2.87 -11.22
C TYR A 276 9.10 3.58 -12.59
N ILE A 277 8.63 4.81 -12.59
CA ILE A 277 8.78 5.78 -13.68
C ILE A 277 9.47 7.03 -13.14
N THR A 278 10.04 7.82 -14.02
CA THR A 278 10.72 9.07 -13.63
C THR A 278 10.18 10.30 -14.35
N SER A 279 10.50 11.47 -13.80
CA SER A 279 10.17 12.77 -14.41
C SER A 279 10.82 12.97 -15.78
N THR A 280 11.92 12.26 -16.08
CA THR A 280 12.64 12.30 -17.38
C THR A 280 12.22 11.17 -18.33
N ALA A 281 11.07 10.56 -18.07
CA ALA A 281 10.50 9.46 -18.85
C ALA A 281 11.44 8.24 -18.97
N ARG A 282 12.06 7.84 -17.86
CA ARG A 282 12.83 6.60 -17.72
C ARG A 282 12.09 5.61 -16.84
N SER A 283 12.22 4.32 -17.11
CA SER A 283 11.58 3.27 -16.32
C SER A 283 12.35 1.96 -16.42
N LEU A 284 12.41 1.27 -15.30
CA LEU A 284 12.89 -0.10 -15.21
C LEU A 284 12.00 -0.86 -14.21
N PHE A 285 11.77 -2.13 -14.47
CA PHE A 285 11.22 -3.04 -13.48
C PHE A 285 11.91 -4.40 -13.52
N THR A 286 11.87 -5.10 -12.39
CA THR A 286 12.37 -6.47 -12.30
C THR A 286 11.23 -7.49 -12.37
N GLU A 287 11.54 -8.68 -12.87
CA GLU A 287 10.58 -9.80 -12.97
C GLU A 287 10.75 -10.84 -11.84
N ASN A 288 11.62 -10.56 -10.89
CA ASN A 288 11.89 -11.41 -9.74
C ASN A 288 10.76 -11.37 -8.70
N TYR A 289 10.55 -12.48 -8.00
CA TYR A 289 9.64 -12.57 -6.86
C TYR A 289 10.36 -12.55 -5.50
N GLU A 290 11.66 -12.79 -5.49
CA GLU A 290 12.49 -12.74 -4.28
C GLU A 290 12.50 -11.33 -3.69
N TYR A 291 12.91 -11.19 -2.43
CA TYR A 291 13.13 -9.90 -1.80
C TYR A 291 14.08 -9.06 -2.64
N GLN A 292 13.79 -7.77 -2.76
CA GLN A 292 14.56 -6.84 -3.59
C GLN A 292 14.69 -5.49 -2.90
N ILE A 293 15.69 -4.73 -3.30
CA ILE A 293 15.91 -3.38 -2.82
C ILE A 293 16.30 -2.49 -3.99
N PHE A 294 15.61 -1.36 -4.13
CA PHE A 294 16.01 -0.26 -5.01
C PHE A 294 16.62 0.84 -4.14
N ASP A 295 17.91 1.06 -4.26
CA ASP A 295 18.63 2.09 -3.52
C ASP A 295 18.78 3.35 -4.38
N LEU A 296 18.00 4.38 -4.05
CA LEU A 296 17.98 5.68 -4.72
C LEU A 296 18.60 6.78 -3.84
N ARG A 297 19.28 6.40 -2.74
CA ARG A 297 19.85 7.37 -1.77
C ARG A 297 20.97 8.21 -2.38
N THR A 298 21.70 7.67 -3.33
CA THR A 298 22.76 8.41 -4.01
C THR A 298 22.17 9.19 -5.18
N PRO A 299 22.37 10.50 -5.28
CA PRO A 299 21.66 11.35 -6.24
C PRO A 299 21.90 10.99 -7.71
N ASP A 300 23.09 10.51 -8.07
CA ASP A 300 23.54 10.28 -9.44
C ASP A 300 23.34 8.84 -9.92
N ARG A 301 22.77 7.94 -9.09
CA ARG A 301 22.65 6.52 -9.42
C ARG A 301 21.49 5.83 -8.74
N ILE A 302 21.11 4.68 -9.31
CA ILE A 302 20.22 3.69 -8.72
C ILE A 302 20.98 2.37 -8.64
N GLN A 303 20.91 1.68 -7.49
CA GLN A 303 21.37 0.32 -7.37
C GLN A 303 20.19 -0.60 -7.05
N VAL A 304 19.98 -1.61 -7.89
CA VAL A 304 19.01 -2.69 -7.64
C VAL A 304 19.75 -3.88 -7.04
N ARG A 305 19.25 -4.41 -5.93
CA ARG A 305 19.72 -5.65 -5.30
C ARG A 305 18.58 -6.66 -5.34
N VAL A 306 18.84 -7.85 -5.84
CA VAL A 306 17.90 -8.99 -5.80
C VAL A 306 18.52 -10.10 -4.96
N TYR A 307 17.72 -10.71 -4.09
CA TYR A 307 18.14 -11.82 -3.23
C TYR A 307 18.07 -13.15 -4.01
N SER A 308 18.77 -13.15 -5.11
CA SER A 308 18.96 -14.26 -6.04
C SER A 308 20.24 -14.00 -6.83
N ARG A 309 20.85 -15.07 -7.34
CA ARG A 309 21.97 -14.96 -8.30
C ARG A 309 21.53 -14.59 -9.71
N THR A 310 20.22 -14.60 -9.96
CA THR A 310 19.65 -14.20 -11.25
C THR A 310 18.73 -13.00 -11.06
N MET A 311 18.95 -11.95 -11.84
CA MET A 311 18.08 -10.78 -11.92
C MET A 311 17.53 -10.64 -13.33
N LYS A 312 16.20 -10.65 -13.46
CA LYS A 312 15.50 -10.42 -14.73
C LYS A 312 14.68 -9.14 -14.64
N GLY A 313 14.57 -8.44 -15.76
CA GLY A 313 13.76 -7.24 -15.80
C GLY A 313 13.64 -6.64 -17.18
N ARG A 314 13.03 -5.45 -17.24
CA ARG A 314 12.83 -4.70 -18.47
C ARG A 314 13.13 -3.22 -18.28
N ILE A 315 13.71 -2.63 -19.32
CA ILE A 315 13.84 -1.19 -19.51
C ILE A 315 12.74 -0.79 -20.48
N LEU A 316 11.93 0.21 -20.10
CA LEU A 316 10.81 0.67 -20.91
C LEU A 316 11.16 1.94 -21.67
N TYR A 317 10.66 2.05 -22.90
CA TYR A 317 10.69 3.27 -23.67
C TYR A 317 9.30 3.93 -23.71
N GLY A 318 9.26 5.21 -23.43
CA GLY A 318 8.10 6.09 -23.57
C GLY A 318 8.60 7.53 -23.74
N LYS A 319 7.87 8.37 -24.49
CA LYS A 319 8.21 9.80 -24.61
C LYS A 319 7.86 10.58 -23.36
N THR A 320 6.80 10.15 -22.67
CA THR A 320 6.24 10.81 -21.50
C THR A 320 6.05 9.81 -20.36
N PRO A 321 5.93 10.24 -19.11
CA PRO A 321 5.57 9.35 -17.98
C PRO A 321 4.28 8.54 -18.21
N PRO A 322 3.18 9.08 -18.77
CA PRO A 322 2.01 8.30 -19.18
C PRO A 322 2.31 7.16 -20.15
N ASP A 323 3.24 7.33 -21.10
CA ASP A 323 3.60 6.26 -22.02
C ASP A 323 4.25 5.08 -21.30
N LEU A 324 5.05 5.35 -20.26
CA LEU A 324 5.68 4.32 -19.44
C LEU A 324 4.65 3.53 -18.61
N ILE A 325 3.60 4.17 -18.09
CA ILE A 325 2.48 3.49 -17.44
C ILE A 325 1.78 2.57 -18.44
N ARG A 326 1.57 3.01 -19.67
CA ARG A 326 0.98 2.20 -20.75
C ARG A 326 1.83 0.97 -21.05
N GLU A 327 3.14 1.15 -21.21
CA GLU A 327 4.09 0.06 -21.49
C GLU A 327 4.18 -0.94 -20.32
N TYR A 328 4.23 -0.45 -19.08
CA TYR A 328 4.23 -1.32 -17.93
C TYR A 328 2.93 -2.13 -17.81
N THR A 329 1.78 -1.49 -17.99
CA THR A 329 0.48 -2.15 -17.86
C THR A 329 0.17 -3.10 -19.01
N GLU A 330 0.86 -3.00 -20.12
CA GLU A 330 0.82 -4.01 -21.19
C GLU A 330 1.43 -5.34 -20.70
N TYR A 331 2.48 -5.28 -19.87
CA TYR A 331 3.05 -6.46 -19.21
C TYR A 331 2.25 -6.91 -17.99
N ALA A 332 1.89 -5.98 -17.12
CA ALA A 332 1.21 -6.24 -15.84
C ALA A 332 -0.24 -6.70 -16.01
N GLY A 333 -0.84 -6.38 -17.15
CA GLY A 333 -2.28 -6.40 -17.36
C GLY A 333 -2.94 -5.11 -16.89
N ARG A 334 -4.14 -4.86 -17.36
CA ARG A 334 -4.94 -3.68 -17.06
C ARG A 334 -6.19 -4.06 -16.32
N MET A 335 -6.59 -3.24 -15.34
CA MET A 335 -7.87 -3.41 -14.66
C MET A 335 -9.02 -3.24 -15.67
N ARG A 336 -10.02 -4.11 -15.59
CA ARG A 336 -11.16 -4.11 -16.53
C ARG A 336 -12.15 -3.00 -16.21
N PRO A 337 -13.02 -2.63 -17.18
CA PRO A 337 -14.15 -1.75 -16.91
C PRO A 337 -15.03 -2.28 -15.78
N LEU A 338 -15.54 -1.38 -14.97
CA LEU A 338 -16.45 -1.72 -13.89
C LEU A 338 -17.87 -1.90 -14.41
N PRO A 339 -18.67 -2.80 -13.81
CA PRO A 339 -20.10 -2.89 -14.10
C PRO A 339 -20.81 -1.55 -13.86
N ASP A 340 -21.80 -1.25 -14.70
CA ASP A 340 -22.55 0.02 -14.67
C ASP A 340 -23.16 0.35 -13.30
N TRP A 341 -23.57 -0.65 -12.55
CA TRP A 341 -24.20 -0.45 -11.26
C TRP A 341 -23.29 0.24 -10.24
N ILE A 342 -21.95 0.07 -10.30
CA ILE A 342 -21.00 0.73 -9.40
C ILE A 342 -21.05 2.25 -9.53
N HIS A 343 -21.33 2.74 -10.73
CA HIS A 343 -21.35 4.18 -11.02
C HIS A 343 -22.62 4.88 -10.52
N GLN A 344 -23.64 4.14 -10.07
CA GLN A 344 -24.96 4.70 -9.72
C GLN A 344 -25.04 5.29 -8.31
N GLY A 345 -24.11 4.94 -7.40
CA GLY A 345 -24.13 5.42 -6.04
C GLY A 345 -23.01 4.84 -5.19
N ALA A 346 -23.03 5.16 -3.89
CA ALA A 346 -22.05 4.69 -2.93
C ALA A 346 -22.24 3.21 -2.57
N ILE A 347 -21.15 2.56 -2.20
CA ILE A 347 -21.14 1.25 -1.51
C ILE A 347 -21.08 1.51 0.00
N VAL A 348 -22.02 0.99 0.76
CA VAL A 348 -22.10 1.20 2.21
C VAL A 348 -21.72 -0.05 2.95
N GLY A 349 -20.62 0.00 3.72
CA GLY A 349 -20.24 -1.06 4.64
C GLY A 349 -21.14 -1.05 5.88
N ILE A 350 -21.78 -2.19 6.17
CA ILE A 350 -22.69 -2.35 7.29
C ILE A 350 -22.39 -3.67 7.99
N GLN A 351 -22.33 -3.64 9.31
CA GLN A 351 -22.22 -4.82 10.19
C GLN A 351 -23.42 -4.85 11.15
N GLY A 352 -23.79 -6.02 11.65
CA GLY A 352 -24.82 -6.12 12.71
C GLY A 352 -26.08 -6.90 12.33
N GLY A 353 -26.08 -7.58 11.18
CA GLY A 353 -27.16 -8.47 10.78
C GLY A 353 -28.33 -7.78 10.07
N THR A 354 -29.34 -8.58 9.72
CA THR A 354 -30.47 -8.17 8.86
C THR A 354 -31.19 -6.91 9.35
N ALA A 355 -31.50 -6.82 10.65
CA ALA A 355 -32.25 -5.68 11.21
C ALA A 355 -31.46 -4.36 11.09
N ARG A 356 -30.15 -4.40 11.37
CA ARG A 356 -29.26 -3.23 11.25
C ARG A 356 -29.17 -2.75 9.81
N VAL A 357 -29.00 -3.70 8.86
CA VAL A 357 -28.93 -3.40 7.42
C VAL A 357 -30.22 -2.70 6.96
N GLN A 358 -31.37 -3.23 7.30
CA GLN A 358 -32.66 -2.65 6.92
C GLN A 358 -32.87 -1.27 7.51
N ALA A 359 -32.57 -1.10 8.82
CA ALA A 359 -32.73 0.18 9.51
C ALA A 359 -31.85 1.29 8.91
N LEU A 360 -30.57 0.97 8.61
CA LEU A 360 -29.68 1.96 7.99
C LEU A 360 -30.08 2.25 6.54
N PHE A 361 -30.44 1.21 5.78
CA PHE A 361 -30.90 1.38 4.41
C PHE A 361 -32.13 2.30 4.34
N ASP A 362 -33.13 2.09 5.19
CA ASP A 362 -34.34 2.91 5.22
C ASP A 362 -34.02 4.39 5.57
N LYS A 363 -33.10 4.66 6.51
CA LYS A 363 -32.60 6.01 6.82
C LYS A 363 -31.92 6.69 5.61
N LEU A 364 -31.07 5.94 4.91
CA LEU A 364 -30.33 6.48 3.74
C LEU A 364 -31.27 6.75 2.57
N GLN A 365 -32.28 5.92 2.37
CA GLN A 365 -33.31 6.14 1.35
C GLN A 365 -34.17 7.37 1.69
N ALA A 366 -34.49 7.60 2.96
CA ALA A 366 -35.24 8.77 3.39
C ALA A 366 -34.48 10.08 3.11
N GLU A 367 -33.15 10.08 3.17
CA GLU A 367 -32.29 11.23 2.79
C GLU A 367 -32.01 11.31 1.27
N GLY A 368 -32.56 10.39 0.48
CA GLY A 368 -32.36 10.31 -0.97
C GLY A 368 -30.91 10.06 -1.36
N ALA A 369 -30.17 9.27 -0.58
CA ALA A 369 -28.80 8.92 -0.88
C ALA A 369 -28.76 7.87 -2.02
N PRO A 370 -28.07 8.12 -3.14
CA PRO A 370 -27.90 7.11 -4.17
C PRO A 370 -26.91 6.03 -3.70
N LEU A 371 -27.41 4.78 -3.69
CA LEU A 371 -26.63 3.61 -3.29
C LEU A 371 -26.51 2.65 -4.47
N SER A 372 -25.33 2.05 -4.64
CA SER A 372 -25.09 0.98 -5.60
C SER A 372 -25.05 -0.39 -4.94
N ALA A 373 -24.52 -0.47 -3.72
CA ALA A 373 -24.46 -1.71 -2.97
C ALA A 373 -24.41 -1.48 -1.46
N VAL A 374 -24.77 -2.51 -0.70
CA VAL A 374 -24.36 -2.70 0.69
C VAL A 374 -23.27 -3.78 0.73
N TRP A 375 -22.25 -3.55 1.54
CA TRP A 375 -21.16 -4.50 1.77
C TRP A 375 -21.25 -5.03 3.20
N LEU A 376 -21.47 -6.34 3.31
CA LEU A 376 -21.74 -7.04 4.57
C LEU A 376 -20.50 -7.85 4.94
N GLN A 377 -19.54 -7.21 5.63
CA GLN A 377 -18.30 -7.86 6.05
C GLN A 377 -18.56 -9.06 6.95
N ASP A 378 -19.49 -8.91 7.90
CA ASP A 378 -19.79 -9.90 8.95
C ASP A 378 -20.83 -10.97 8.57
N TRP A 379 -20.99 -11.23 7.27
CA TRP A 379 -21.97 -12.22 6.75
C TRP A 379 -21.72 -13.64 7.26
N VAL A 380 -20.48 -13.98 7.63
CA VAL A 380 -20.10 -15.27 8.22
C VAL A 380 -20.19 -15.29 9.75
N GLY A 381 -20.70 -14.22 10.36
CA GLY A 381 -20.63 -14.00 11.80
C GLY A 381 -19.27 -13.46 12.26
N GLN A 382 -19.25 -12.95 13.48
CA GLN A 382 -18.08 -12.31 14.07
C GLN A 382 -17.91 -12.60 15.55
N ARG A 383 -16.69 -12.40 16.05
CA ARG A 383 -16.29 -12.50 17.45
C ARG A 383 -15.61 -11.20 17.88
N LYS A 384 -15.63 -10.93 19.16
CA LYS A 384 -14.88 -9.83 19.76
C LYS A 384 -13.48 -10.30 20.14
N THR A 385 -12.47 -9.56 19.75
CA THR A 385 -11.06 -9.80 20.06
C THR A 385 -10.43 -8.55 20.68
N SER A 386 -9.17 -8.62 21.09
CA SER A 386 -8.42 -7.47 21.58
C SER A 386 -8.29 -6.35 20.53
N PHE A 387 -8.23 -6.69 19.24
CA PHE A 387 -8.21 -5.73 18.14
C PHE A 387 -9.58 -5.08 17.89
N GLY A 388 -10.67 -5.80 18.12
CA GLY A 388 -12.04 -5.36 17.86
C GLY A 388 -12.93 -6.48 17.35
N GLN A 389 -13.86 -6.16 16.44
CA GLN A 389 -14.72 -7.15 15.79
C GLN A 389 -13.96 -7.86 14.67
N GLN A 390 -13.88 -9.19 14.73
CA GLN A 390 -13.24 -10.03 13.72
C GLN A 390 -14.12 -11.19 13.31
N LEU A 391 -14.04 -11.59 12.03
CA LEU A 391 -14.89 -12.62 11.44
C LEU A 391 -14.46 -14.03 11.88
N TYR A 392 -15.33 -15.00 11.65
CA TYR A 392 -15.02 -16.40 11.98
C TYR A 392 -14.16 -17.12 10.93
N TRP A 393 -13.87 -16.52 9.80
CA TRP A 393 -13.05 -17.09 8.71
C TRP A 393 -13.42 -18.53 8.37
N ASN A 394 -14.71 -18.76 8.20
CA ASN A 394 -15.33 -19.99 7.71
C ASN A 394 -16.47 -19.58 6.76
N TRP A 395 -16.20 -19.57 5.49
CA TRP A 395 -16.93 -18.84 4.44
C TRP A 395 -18.31 -19.41 4.16
N GLN A 396 -19.17 -19.38 5.16
CA GLN A 396 -20.57 -19.75 5.08
C GLN A 396 -21.47 -18.68 5.72
N LEU A 397 -22.64 -18.45 5.11
CA LEU A 397 -23.61 -17.48 5.63
C LEU A 397 -24.06 -17.85 7.03
N ASP A 398 -23.88 -16.94 7.99
CA ASP A 398 -24.41 -17.06 9.35
C ASP A 398 -25.89 -16.68 9.38
N ARG A 399 -26.77 -17.66 9.26
CA ARG A 399 -28.22 -17.46 9.28
C ARG A 399 -28.77 -17.04 10.66
N SER A 400 -28.02 -17.19 11.72
CA SER A 400 -28.41 -16.65 13.03
C SER A 400 -28.25 -15.15 13.10
N ARG A 401 -27.25 -14.61 12.39
CA ARG A 401 -27.00 -13.19 12.28
C ARG A 401 -27.81 -12.53 11.16
N TYR A 402 -27.99 -13.24 10.07
CA TYR A 402 -28.79 -12.83 8.90
C TYR A 402 -29.96 -13.79 8.64
N PRO A 403 -30.98 -13.84 9.54
CA PRO A 403 -32.05 -14.82 9.45
C PRO A 403 -32.85 -14.73 8.15
N ASP A 404 -33.19 -13.55 7.69
CA ASP A 404 -34.02 -13.30 6.51
C ASP A 404 -33.21 -12.81 5.31
N TRP A 405 -32.06 -13.44 5.06
CA TRP A 405 -31.11 -13.03 4.01
C TRP A 405 -31.79 -12.84 2.64
N GLU A 406 -32.57 -13.80 2.19
CA GLU A 406 -33.19 -13.76 0.86
C GLU A 406 -34.24 -12.65 0.76
N ALA A 407 -35.00 -12.39 1.83
CA ALA A 407 -35.98 -11.30 1.87
C ALA A 407 -35.29 -9.94 1.89
N MET A 408 -34.25 -9.77 2.70
CA MET A 408 -33.41 -8.57 2.74
C MET A 408 -32.82 -8.28 1.35
N ARG A 409 -32.18 -9.28 0.73
CA ARG A 409 -31.58 -9.14 -0.61
C ARG A 409 -32.62 -8.74 -1.67
N ARG A 410 -33.86 -9.36 -1.65
CA ARG A 410 -34.92 -8.95 -2.58
C ARG A 410 -35.38 -7.51 -2.37
N LYS A 411 -35.48 -7.03 -1.11
CA LYS A 411 -35.82 -5.64 -0.79
C LYS A 411 -34.78 -4.69 -1.36
N LEU A 412 -33.50 -4.97 -1.18
CA LEU A 412 -32.39 -4.17 -1.73
C LEU A 412 -32.42 -4.18 -3.25
N ALA A 413 -32.55 -5.35 -3.87
CA ALA A 413 -32.58 -5.52 -5.32
C ALA A 413 -33.75 -4.77 -6.00
N ALA A 414 -34.90 -4.67 -5.33
CA ALA A 414 -36.05 -3.90 -5.79
C ALA A 414 -35.76 -2.39 -5.91
N GLN A 415 -34.71 -1.91 -5.23
CA GLN A 415 -34.18 -0.55 -5.30
C GLN A 415 -32.86 -0.47 -6.09
N ASN A 416 -32.53 -1.49 -6.89
CA ASN A 416 -31.29 -1.63 -7.65
C ASN A 416 -30.01 -1.60 -6.78
N VAL A 417 -30.09 -1.94 -5.49
CA VAL A 417 -28.97 -2.02 -4.58
C VAL A 417 -28.48 -3.47 -4.46
N ARG A 418 -27.19 -3.68 -4.74
CA ARG A 418 -26.53 -4.99 -4.70
C ARG A 418 -26.09 -5.35 -3.29
N VAL A 419 -25.73 -6.61 -3.08
CA VAL A 419 -25.11 -7.09 -1.85
C VAL A 419 -23.71 -7.59 -2.16
N LEU A 420 -22.71 -7.10 -1.40
CA LEU A 420 -21.34 -7.57 -1.43
C LEU A 420 -21.02 -8.26 -0.10
N THR A 421 -20.08 -9.20 -0.14
CA THR A 421 -19.64 -9.99 1.01
C THR A 421 -18.13 -9.82 1.26
N TYR A 422 -17.52 -10.74 1.99
CA TYR A 422 -16.09 -10.74 2.34
C TYR A 422 -15.54 -12.16 2.33
N VAL A 423 -14.35 -12.37 1.82
CA VAL A 423 -13.56 -13.59 1.95
C VAL A 423 -12.07 -13.26 2.11
N ASN A 424 -11.29 -14.21 2.63
CA ASN A 424 -9.84 -14.16 2.60
C ASN A 424 -9.26 -15.60 2.51
N PRO A 425 -7.96 -15.81 2.25
CA PRO A 425 -7.40 -17.14 2.05
C PRO A 425 -7.13 -17.93 3.34
N PHE A 426 -7.59 -17.45 4.49
CA PHE A 426 -7.44 -18.11 5.77
C PHE A 426 -8.65 -18.92 6.18
N PHE A 427 -8.41 -19.94 7.02
CA PHE A 427 -9.44 -20.80 7.61
C PHE A 427 -9.20 -20.98 9.11
N VAL A 428 -10.30 -20.95 9.88
CA VAL A 428 -10.31 -21.16 11.32
C VAL A 428 -11.14 -22.39 11.64
N ASP A 429 -10.65 -23.22 12.56
CA ASP A 429 -11.38 -24.41 13.06
C ASP A 429 -12.58 -23.98 13.90
N ILE A 430 -13.76 -23.98 13.29
CA ILE A 430 -15.00 -23.58 13.96
C ILE A 430 -15.51 -24.62 14.97
N ALA A 431 -15.07 -25.88 14.90
CA ALA A 431 -15.45 -26.89 15.89
C ALA A 431 -14.90 -26.54 17.28
N LYS A 432 -13.68 -25.99 17.35
CA LYS A 432 -13.10 -25.48 18.61
C LYS A 432 -13.85 -24.30 19.21
N LEU A 433 -14.68 -23.65 18.40
CA LEU A 433 -15.53 -22.52 18.82
C LEU A 433 -16.97 -22.96 19.15
N GLY A 434 -17.25 -24.25 19.06
CA GLY A 434 -18.58 -24.81 19.30
C GLY A 434 -19.64 -24.36 18.29
N ARG A 435 -19.23 -23.92 17.08
CA ARG A 435 -20.17 -23.47 16.06
C ARG A 435 -20.61 -24.62 15.17
N PRO A 436 -21.91 -24.71 14.86
CA PRO A 436 -22.43 -25.70 13.91
C PRO A 436 -22.09 -25.31 12.48
N GLY A 437 -22.09 -26.28 11.57
CA GLY A 437 -21.93 -26.08 10.14
C GLY A 437 -20.73 -26.83 9.56
N ARG A 438 -20.49 -26.61 8.30
CA ARG A 438 -19.36 -27.15 7.56
C ARG A 438 -18.05 -26.51 8.05
N ASN A 439 -17.07 -27.33 8.44
CA ASN A 439 -15.79 -26.87 8.92
C ASN A 439 -14.76 -26.86 7.78
N LEU A 440 -14.60 -25.71 7.12
CA LEU A 440 -13.70 -25.57 5.98
C LEU A 440 -12.22 -25.74 6.37
N PHE A 441 -11.84 -25.38 7.60
CA PHE A 441 -10.49 -25.65 8.08
C PHE A 441 -10.20 -27.16 8.15
N ALA A 442 -11.11 -27.94 8.72
CA ALA A 442 -10.93 -29.39 8.81
C ALA A 442 -10.85 -30.03 7.42
N GLU A 443 -11.72 -29.61 6.49
CA GLU A 443 -11.67 -30.09 5.11
C GLU A 443 -10.32 -29.77 4.42
N ALA A 444 -9.82 -28.54 4.57
CA ALA A 444 -8.54 -28.12 4.00
C ALA A 444 -7.36 -28.87 4.66
N HIS A 445 -7.40 -29.04 5.98
CA HIS A 445 -6.40 -29.79 6.74
C HIS A 445 -6.31 -31.24 6.27
N ASP A 446 -7.45 -31.96 6.25
CA ASP A 446 -7.50 -33.39 5.93
C ASP A 446 -7.09 -33.70 4.49
N ARG A 447 -7.23 -32.72 3.58
CA ARG A 447 -6.83 -32.81 2.17
C ARG A 447 -5.42 -32.26 1.88
N GLY A 448 -4.74 -31.70 2.91
CA GLY A 448 -3.42 -31.11 2.73
C GLY A 448 -3.40 -29.81 1.93
N TYR A 449 -4.48 -29.02 1.96
CA TYR A 449 -4.65 -27.78 1.18
C TYR A 449 -4.09 -26.53 1.85
N LEU A 450 -3.57 -26.67 3.06
CA LEU A 450 -2.96 -25.56 3.81
C LEU A 450 -1.44 -25.56 3.67
N VAL A 451 -0.82 -24.39 3.74
CA VAL A 451 0.63 -24.27 3.88
C VAL A 451 1.10 -24.98 5.15
N ARG A 452 2.29 -25.60 5.13
CA ARG A 452 2.72 -26.54 6.16
C ARG A 452 4.04 -26.14 6.82
N GLU A 453 4.17 -26.52 8.07
CA GLU A 453 5.46 -26.57 8.77
C GLU A 453 6.34 -27.72 8.26
N PRO A 454 7.66 -27.70 8.55
CA PRO A 454 8.57 -28.81 8.18
C PRO A 454 8.16 -30.19 8.72
N ASN A 455 7.39 -30.24 9.82
CA ASN A 455 6.83 -31.48 10.39
C ASN A 455 5.58 -31.99 9.66
N GLY A 456 5.13 -31.27 8.59
CA GLY A 456 3.96 -31.63 7.78
C GLY A 456 2.62 -31.14 8.35
N GLN A 457 2.59 -30.54 9.55
CA GLN A 457 1.38 -29.96 10.11
C GLN A 457 1.06 -28.60 9.44
N PRO A 458 -0.21 -28.17 9.43
CA PRO A 458 -0.55 -26.83 8.97
C PRO A 458 0.24 -25.75 9.73
N TYR A 459 0.83 -24.83 8.99
CA TYR A 459 1.43 -23.63 9.57
C TYR A 459 0.32 -22.70 10.07
N MET A 460 0.18 -22.56 11.38
CA MET A 460 -0.87 -21.75 12.00
C MET A 460 -0.38 -20.33 12.22
N ILE A 461 -0.79 -19.42 11.34
CA ILE A 461 -0.40 -18.01 11.40
C ILE A 461 -1.17 -17.33 12.56
N PRO A 462 -0.45 -16.77 13.55
CA PRO A 462 -1.09 -16.00 14.63
C PRO A 462 -1.77 -14.76 14.06
N ASN A 463 -3.01 -14.55 14.49
CA ASN A 463 -3.71 -13.27 14.32
C ASN A 463 -3.78 -12.57 15.68
N THR A 464 -4.81 -11.83 16.02
CA THR A 464 -4.88 -11.16 17.32
C THR A 464 -4.98 -12.17 18.48
N ASP A 465 -6.15 -12.74 18.69
CA ASP A 465 -6.43 -13.66 19.80
C ASP A 465 -6.70 -15.11 19.30
N PHE A 466 -6.33 -15.41 18.07
CA PHE A 466 -6.50 -16.72 17.44
C PHE A 466 -5.44 -16.94 16.35
N SER A 467 -5.35 -18.17 15.85
CA SER A 467 -4.50 -18.53 14.71
C SER A 467 -5.35 -19.12 13.60
N ALA A 468 -4.88 -19.02 12.36
CA ALA A 468 -5.55 -19.53 11.18
C ALA A 468 -4.60 -20.24 10.25
N GLY A 469 -5.08 -21.23 9.50
CA GLY A 469 -4.35 -21.88 8.41
C GLY A 469 -4.52 -21.09 7.12
N LEU A 470 -3.45 -20.97 6.33
CA LEU A 470 -3.43 -20.29 5.04
C LEU A 470 -3.54 -21.29 3.90
N LEU A 471 -4.34 -20.99 2.88
CA LEU A 471 -4.50 -21.80 1.68
C LEU A 471 -3.18 -21.89 0.90
N ASP A 472 -2.79 -23.09 0.50
CA ASP A 472 -1.65 -23.29 -0.40
C ASP A 472 -2.06 -23.09 -1.86
N LEU A 473 -1.76 -21.92 -2.42
CA LEU A 473 -2.09 -21.57 -3.80
C LEU A 473 -1.23 -22.29 -4.85
N THR A 474 -0.19 -23.01 -4.43
CA THR A 474 0.58 -23.86 -5.32
C THR A 474 -0.05 -25.24 -5.53
N HIS A 475 -1.07 -25.61 -4.73
CA HIS A 475 -1.77 -26.88 -4.81
C HIS A 475 -2.96 -26.79 -5.78
N PRO A 476 -2.97 -27.49 -6.94
CA PRO A 476 -4.03 -27.39 -7.95
C PRO A 476 -5.43 -27.72 -7.43
N GLU A 477 -5.56 -28.79 -6.61
CA GLU A 477 -6.84 -29.20 -6.07
C GLU A 477 -7.34 -28.24 -4.96
N ALA A 478 -6.43 -27.57 -4.22
CA ALA A 478 -6.80 -26.53 -3.28
C ALA A 478 -7.40 -25.32 -4.01
N ARG A 479 -6.81 -24.92 -5.15
CA ARG A 479 -7.36 -23.85 -6.00
C ARG A 479 -8.75 -24.21 -6.52
N LYS A 480 -8.95 -25.43 -7.00
CA LYS A 480 -10.26 -25.90 -7.47
C LYS A 480 -11.29 -25.90 -6.34
N TRP A 481 -10.93 -26.45 -5.19
CA TRP A 481 -11.80 -26.49 -4.00
C TRP A 481 -12.21 -25.08 -3.55
N TRP A 482 -11.29 -24.10 -3.57
CA TRP A 482 -11.61 -22.71 -3.23
C TRP A 482 -12.62 -22.10 -4.22
N LYS A 483 -12.43 -22.31 -5.52
CA LYS A 483 -13.39 -21.84 -6.53
C LYS A 483 -14.78 -22.46 -6.33
N ASP A 484 -14.83 -23.73 -5.93
CA ASP A 484 -16.09 -24.38 -5.58
C ASP A 484 -16.76 -23.72 -4.35
N ILE A 485 -15.98 -23.33 -3.33
CA ILE A 485 -16.49 -22.57 -2.18
C ILE A 485 -17.04 -21.21 -2.63
N ILE A 486 -16.31 -20.45 -3.45
CA ILE A 486 -16.81 -19.17 -3.96
C ILE A 486 -18.13 -19.38 -4.70
N ARG A 487 -18.27 -20.43 -5.50
CA ARG A 487 -19.49 -20.71 -6.23
C ARG A 487 -20.64 -21.12 -5.32
N SER A 488 -20.41 -22.06 -4.39
CA SER A 488 -21.46 -22.67 -3.57
C SER A 488 -21.84 -21.83 -2.36
N GLU A 489 -20.90 -21.09 -1.76
CA GLU A 489 -21.14 -20.39 -0.50
C GLU A 489 -21.25 -18.85 -0.69
N VAL A 490 -20.55 -18.27 -1.68
CA VAL A 490 -20.58 -16.82 -1.90
C VAL A 490 -21.57 -16.44 -2.99
N LEU A 491 -21.35 -16.92 -4.23
CA LEU A 491 -22.22 -16.58 -5.36
C LEU A 491 -23.64 -17.13 -5.21
N ALA A 492 -23.81 -18.31 -4.62
CA ALA A 492 -25.11 -18.91 -4.37
C ALA A 492 -25.99 -18.11 -3.40
N THR A 493 -25.40 -17.27 -2.53
CA THR A 493 -26.17 -16.31 -1.71
C THR A 493 -26.79 -15.18 -2.52
N GLY A 494 -26.43 -15.04 -3.80
CA GLY A 494 -26.81 -13.94 -4.66
C GLY A 494 -25.96 -12.67 -4.50
N ALA A 495 -24.77 -12.80 -3.91
CA ALA A 495 -23.82 -11.70 -3.85
C ALA A 495 -23.36 -11.27 -5.26
N SER A 496 -23.20 -9.97 -5.45
CA SER A 496 -22.68 -9.34 -6.67
C SER A 496 -21.21 -8.95 -6.53
N GLY A 497 -20.53 -9.44 -5.49
CA GLY A 497 -19.11 -9.21 -5.28
C GLY A 497 -18.68 -9.43 -3.84
N TRP A 498 -17.39 -9.26 -3.61
CA TRP A 498 -16.79 -9.42 -2.28
C TRP A 498 -15.47 -8.68 -2.12
N MET A 499 -15.11 -8.38 -0.88
CA MET A 499 -13.74 -8.05 -0.52
C MET A 499 -12.94 -9.36 -0.49
N ALA A 500 -11.87 -9.45 -1.28
CA ALA A 500 -10.90 -10.55 -1.28
C ALA A 500 -9.66 -10.10 -0.51
N ASP A 501 -9.76 -10.15 0.81
CA ASP A 501 -8.80 -9.59 1.75
C ASP A 501 -7.53 -10.44 1.89
N PHE A 502 -6.47 -9.87 2.49
CA PHE A 502 -5.17 -10.52 2.70
C PHE A 502 -4.49 -10.93 1.38
N GLY A 503 -3.59 -11.92 1.44
CA GLY A 503 -2.78 -12.42 0.34
C GLY A 503 -1.30 -12.06 0.48
N GLU A 504 -0.92 -11.23 1.44
CA GLU A 504 0.44 -10.78 1.72
C GLU A 504 1.13 -11.54 2.86
N ALA A 505 0.45 -12.49 3.49
CA ALA A 505 0.91 -13.08 4.76
C ALA A 505 1.51 -14.50 4.61
N LEU A 506 1.96 -14.92 3.42
CA LEU A 506 2.65 -16.19 3.28
C LEU A 506 3.93 -16.18 4.12
N PRO A 507 4.14 -17.11 5.07
CA PRO A 507 5.34 -17.14 5.88
C PRO A 507 6.64 -17.31 5.07
N TYR A 508 7.73 -16.72 5.55
CA TYR A 508 9.01 -16.75 4.85
C TYR A 508 9.59 -18.15 4.70
N GLU A 509 9.45 -18.98 5.75
CA GLU A 509 9.90 -20.37 5.78
C GLU A 509 8.73 -21.30 6.07
N THR A 510 8.12 -21.86 5.02
CA THR A 510 7.03 -22.84 5.10
C THR A 510 7.12 -23.79 3.92
N LEU A 511 6.50 -24.97 4.04
CA LEU A 511 6.43 -25.94 2.97
C LEU A 511 5.20 -25.71 2.10
N LEU A 512 5.43 -25.65 0.80
CA LEU A 512 4.40 -25.56 -0.23
C LEU A 512 4.26 -26.89 -0.96
N HIS A 513 3.11 -27.14 -1.55
CA HIS A 513 2.85 -28.37 -2.34
C HIS A 513 3.77 -28.50 -3.55
N SER A 514 4.14 -27.39 -4.18
CA SER A 514 5.01 -27.36 -5.36
C SER A 514 6.51 -27.53 -5.07
N ASP A 515 6.90 -27.65 -3.81
CA ASP A 515 8.29 -27.68 -3.34
C ASP A 515 9.10 -26.40 -3.67
N VAL A 516 8.47 -25.36 -4.19
CA VAL A 516 9.08 -24.03 -4.36
C VAL A 516 9.32 -23.42 -2.98
N ALA A 517 10.49 -22.82 -2.78
CA ALA A 517 10.78 -22.13 -1.52
C ALA A 517 9.77 -20.99 -1.28
N ALA A 518 9.13 -20.97 -0.12
CA ALA A 518 8.10 -20.00 0.20
C ALA A 518 8.58 -18.55 0.04
N ARG A 519 9.84 -18.26 0.41
CA ARG A 519 10.46 -16.93 0.21
C ARG A 519 10.54 -16.48 -1.25
N SER A 520 10.58 -17.39 -2.21
CA SER A 520 10.56 -17.08 -3.64
C SER A 520 9.14 -16.99 -4.20
N PHE A 521 8.15 -17.53 -3.48
CA PHE A 521 6.73 -17.51 -3.87
C PHE A 521 5.93 -16.41 -3.15
N HIS A 522 6.47 -15.86 -2.06
CA HIS A 522 5.76 -14.91 -1.19
C HIS A 522 5.17 -13.72 -1.97
N ASN A 523 5.99 -13.00 -2.74
CA ASN A 523 5.52 -11.89 -3.55
C ASN A 523 4.62 -12.32 -4.73
N GLN A 524 4.66 -13.61 -5.13
CA GLN A 524 3.76 -14.17 -6.14
C GLN A 524 2.38 -14.49 -5.55
N TYR A 525 2.29 -14.80 -4.27
CA TYR A 525 1.06 -15.24 -3.62
C TYR A 525 -0.13 -14.28 -3.84
N PRO A 526 -0.01 -12.94 -3.70
CA PRO A 526 -1.11 -12.02 -3.99
C PRO A 526 -1.52 -11.97 -5.48
N GLU A 527 -0.61 -12.25 -6.42
CA GLU A 527 -0.97 -12.39 -7.84
C GLU A 527 -1.88 -13.62 -8.03
N GLU A 528 -1.48 -14.76 -7.45
CA GLU A 528 -2.25 -16.01 -7.51
C GLU A 528 -3.59 -15.90 -6.79
N TRP A 529 -3.64 -15.15 -5.66
CA TRP A 529 -4.87 -14.87 -4.94
C TRP A 529 -5.85 -14.05 -5.78
N ALA A 530 -5.40 -12.97 -6.41
CA ALA A 530 -6.22 -12.17 -7.31
C ALA A 530 -6.68 -12.98 -8.53
N GLN A 531 -5.79 -13.76 -9.13
CA GLN A 531 -6.09 -14.62 -10.26
C GLN A 531 -7.15 -15.68 -9.92
N LEU A 532 -7.03 -16.33 -8.76
CA LEU A 532 -7.98 -17.35 -8.30
C LEU A 532 -9.40 -16.80 -8.15
N ASN A 533 -9.54 -15.61 -7.54
CA ASN A 533 -10.82 -14.93 -7.44
C ASN A 533 -11.38 -14.56 -8.82
N ARG A 534 -10.52 -14.14 -9.74
CA ARG A 534 -10.90 -13.85 -11.14
C ARG A 534 -11.38 -15.08 -11.88
N GLU A 535 -10.67 -16.21 -11.73
CA GLU A 535 -11.05 -17.50 -12.32
C GLU A 535 -12.42 -17.96 -11.81
N ALA A 536 -12.70 -17.82 -10.51
CA ALA A 536 -13.99 -18.19 -9.93
C ALA A 536 -15.16 -17.40 -10.55
N ILE A 537 -15.00 -16.11 -10.77
CA ILE A 537 -16.01 -15.27 -11.44
C ILE A 537 -16.18 -15.68 -12.90
N ARG A 538 -15.10 -15.90 -13.63
CA ARG A 538 -15.10 -16.28 -15.03
C ARG A 538 -15.76 -17.65 -15.24
N GLU A 539 -15.41 -18.63 -14.43
CA GLU A 539 -15.99 -19.98 -14.47
C GLU A 539 -17.49 -19.98 -14.10
N ALA A 540 -17.94 -19.00 -13.31
CA ALA A 540 -19.35 -18.77 -13.03
C ALA A 540 -20.09 -17.97 -14.12
N GLY A 541 -19.41 -17.51 -15.17
CA GLY A 541 -20.00 -16.69 -16.23
C GLY A 541 -20.50 -15.31 -15.77
N ARG A 542 -19.88 -14.75 -14.71
CA ARG A 542 -20.35 -13.52 -14.05
C ARG A 542 -19.36 -12.33 -14.16
N GLU A 543 -18.46 -12.36 -15.16
CA GLU A 543 -17.39 -11.36 -15.31
C GLU A 543 -17.88 -9.92 -15.50
N ASP A 544 -19.05 -9.73 -16.07
CA ASP A 544 -19.60 -8.40 -16.39
C ASP A 544 -20.51 -7.83 -15.27
N ASP A 545 -20.77 -8.61 -14.21
CA ASP A 545 -21.73 -8.24 -13.16
C ASP A 545 -21.12 -8.30 -11.74
N VAL A 546 -20.16 -9.16 -11.52
CA VAL A 546 -19.53 -9.39 -10.21
C VAL A 546 -18.20 -8.68 -10.11
N VAL A 547 -17.95 -8.05 -8.98
CA VAL A 547 -16.66 -7.43 -8.67
C VAL A 547 -16.06 -8.02 -7.41
N PHE A 548 -14.76 -8.08 -7.37
CA PHE A 548 -14.03 -8.27 -6.12
C PHE A 548 -12.93 -7.20 -5.99
N PHE A 549 -12.52 -6.92 -4.79
CA PHE A 549 -11.46 -5.94 -4.52
C PHE A 549 -10.43 -6.52 -3.57
N THR A 550 -9.16 -6.38 -3.96
CA THR A 550 -8.00 -6.86 -3.21
C THR A 550 -7.26 -5.69 -2.56
N ARG A 551 -6.58 -5.94 -1.44
CA ARG A 551 -5.61 -4.99 -0.86
C ARG A 551 -4.18 -5.34 -1.21
N SER A 552 -3.89 -6.62 -1.37
CA SER A 552 -2.54 -7.10 -1.71
C SER A 552 -2.38 -7.26 -3.21
N GLY A 553 -1.15 -7.06 -3.67
CA GLY A 553 -0.83 -7.19 -5.07
C GLY A 553 0.68 -7.18 -5.34
N TYR A 554 1.03 -7.72 -6.51
CA TYR A 554 2.37 -7.65 -7.07
C TYR A 554 2.26 -7.32 -8.56
N ARG A 555 3.30 -7.56 -9.34
CA ARG A 555 3.45 -7.10 -10.74
C ARG A 555 2.24 -7.33 -11.65
N LYS A 556 1.61 -8.52 -11.59
CA LYS A 556 0.51 -8.91 -12.49
C LYS A 556 -0.89 -8.85 -11.85
N SER A 557 -0.98 -8.45 -10.61
CA SER A 557 -2.27 -8.31 -9.92
C SER A 557 -3.24 -7.34 -10.61
N PRO A 558 -2.81 -6.22 -11.24
CA PRO A 558 -3.73 -5.33 -11.95
C PRO A 558 -4.54 -6.01 -13.05
N GLY A 559 -3.94 -7.00 -13.76
CA GLY A 559 -4.64 -7.77 -14.80
C GLY A 559 -5.75 -8.70 -14.29
N SER A 560 -5.72 -9.04 -13.02
CA SER A 560 -6.66 -9.97 -12.38
C SER A 560 -7.66 -9.29 -11.46
N SER A 561 -7.25 -8.31 -10.64
CA SER A 561 -8.12 -7.59 -9.71
C SER A 561 -9.15 -6.74 -10.45
N THR A 562 -10.41 -6.75 -9.99
CA THR A 562 -11.47 -5.90 -10.57
C THR A 562 -11.49 -4.51 -9.97
N LEU A 563 -11.18 -4.43 -8.68
CA LEU A 563 -10.97 -3.21 -7.90
C LEU A 563 -9.80 -3.41 -6.95
N PHE A 564 -9.26 -2.32 -6.45
CA PHE A 564 -8.22 -2.33 -5.44
C PHE A 564 -8.58 -1.35 -4.32
N TRP A 565 -8.31 -1.70 -3.05
CA TRP A 565 -8.47 -0.73 -1.96
C TRP A 565 -7.17 -0.61 -1.17
N LEU A 566 -6.99 0.57 -0.58
CA LEU A 566 -5.74 0.98 0.05
C LEU A 566 -5.48 0.34 1.42
N GLY A 567 -6.20 -0.71 1.79
CA GLY A 567 -6.03 -1.43 3.05
C GLY A 567 -6.53 -0.66 4.28
N ASP A 568 -5.91 -0.91 5.42
CA ASP A 568 -6.43 -0.65 6.76
C ASP A 568 -5.90 0.64 7.40
N GLN A 569 -6.09 1.81 6.77
CA GLN A 569 -5.62 3.08 7.33
C GLN A 569 -6.18 3.34 8.73
N LEU A 570 -5.36 3.97 9.59
CA LEU A 570 -5.81 4.52 10.86
C LEU A 570 -6.87 5.61 10.65
N VAL A 571 -7.77 5.72 11.61
CA VAL A 571 -8.81 6.77 11.65
C VAL A 571 -8.20 8.13 12.07
N THR A 572 -7.23 8.61 11.30
CA THR A 572 -6.43 9.82 11.57
C THR A 572 -6.28 10.72 10.33
N TRP A 573 -5.69 11.89 10.52
CA TRP A 573 -5.29 12.82 9.46
C TRP A 573 -3.84 12.61 9.00
N ASP A 574 -3.12 11.70 9.63
CA ASP A 574 -1.66 11.57 9.57
C ASP A 574 -1.14 11.30 8.16
N VAL A 575 0.09 11.76 7.90
CA VAL A 575 0.77 11.59 6.60
C VAL A 575 1.29 10.16 6.40
N HIS A 576 1.60 9.47 7.48
CA HIS A 576 2.09 8.10 7.39
C HIS A 576 0.96 7.08 7.38
N ASP A 577 -0.13 7.35 8.15
CA ASP A 577 -1.23 6.40 8.27
C ASP A 577 -2.53 7.13 8.61
N GLY A 578 -3.31 7.49 7.59
CA GLY A 578 -4.54 8.25 7.72
C GLY A 578 -5.02 8.82 6.39
N LEU A 579 -5.81 9.89 6.42
CA LEU A 579 -6.41 10.50 5.24
C LEU A 579 -5.35 10.92 4.20
N ARG A 580 -4.25 11.55 4.64
CA ARG A 580 -3.18 12.00 3.74
C ARG A 580 -2.49 10.82 3.07
N SER A 581 -2.18 9.77 3.83
CA SER A 581 -1.55 8.57 3.28
C SER A 581 -2.45 7.84 2.28
N ALA A 582 -3.78 7.91 2.46
CA ALA A 582 -4.73 7.35 1.51
C ALA A 582 -4.64 8.06 0.14
N VAL A 583 -4.46 9.38 0.11
CA VAL A 583 -4.25 10.10 -1.16
C VAL A 583 -2.95 9.67 -1.82
N VAL A 584 -1.83 9.63 -1.06
CA VAL A 584 -0.53 9.20 -1.60
C VAL A 584 -0.61 7.78 -2.15
N GLY A 585 -1.21 6.83 -1.40
CA GLY A 585 -1.39 5.44 -1.83
C GLY A 585 -2.22 5.30 -3.10
N MET A 586 -3.30 6.09 -3.22
CA MET A 586 -4.14 6.13 -4.43
C MET A 586 -3.32 6.57 -5.65
N LEU A 587 -2.51 7.60 -5.53
CA LEU A 587 -1.70 8.15 -6.63
C LEU A 587 -0.53 7.23 -6.99
N SER A 588 0.20 6.72 -6.01
CA SER A 588 1.34 5.84 -6.19
C SER A 588 0.92 4.48 -6.77
N GLY A 589 -0.14 3.87 -6.23
CA GLY A 589 -0.72 2.63 -6.75
C GLY A 589 -1.17 2.79 -8.20
N GLY A 590 -1.76 3.94 -8.55
CA GLY A 590 -2.17 4.26 -9.91
C GLY A 590 -1.01 4.22 -10.92
N VAL A 591 0.16 4.77 -10.56
CA VAL A 591 1.38 4.71 -11.40
C VAL A 591 1.84 3.27 -11.63
N SER A 592 1.56 2.38 -10.71
CA SER A 592 1.96 0.97 -10.76
C SER A 592 0.87 0.03 -11.30
N GLY A 593 -0.18 0.56 -11.95
CA GLY A 593 -1.20 -0.21 -12.65
C GLY A 593 -2.51 -0.42 -11.88
N PHE A 594 -2.60 -0.07 -10.58
CA PHE A 594 -3.86 -0.11 -9.83
C PHE A 594 -4.70 1.12 -10.16
N SER A 595 -5.23 1.17 -11.38
CA SER A 595 -5.93 2.33 -11.93
C SER A 595 -7.29 2.60 -11.30
N LEU A 596 -7.89 1.60 -10.64
CA LEU A 596 -9.22 1.62 -10.01
C LEU A 596 -9.10 1.32 -8.52
N ASN A 597 -8.42 2.21 -7.79
CA ASN A 597 -8.24 2.07 -6.34
C ASN A 597 -9.09 3.06 -5.53
N HIS A 598 -9.33 2.75 -4.27
CA HIS A 598 -10.14 3.55 -3.35
C HIS A 598 -9.77 3.28 -1.89
N SER A 599 -10.11 4.19 -0.97
CA SER A 599 -9.93 4.01 0.47
C SER A 599 -11.24 3.71 1.19
N ASP A 600 -11.14 3.20 2.41
CA ASP A 600 -12.23 3.16 3.38
C ASP A 600 -12.57 4.58 3.82
N ALA A 601 -13.79 5.07 3.54
CA ALA A 601 -14.17 6.40 3.95
C ALA A 601 -14.21 6.53 5.47
N GLY A 602 -13.33 7.37 6.00
CA GLY A 602 -13.14 7.57 7.43
C GLY A 602 -12.07 6.69 8.07
N GLY A 603 -11.36 5.86 7.29
CA GLY A 603 -10.38 4.89 7.76
C GLY A 603 -11.01 3.64 8.40
N TYR A 604 -10.19 2.65 8.70
CA TYR A 604 -10.61 1.37 9.27
C TYR A 604 -10.13 1.19 10.71
N THR A 605 -8.82 1.37 10.94
CA THR A 605 -8.19 0.95 12.19
C THR A 605 -8.38 1.96 13.30
N THR A 606 -9.08 1.54 14.35
CA THR A 606 -9.29 2.25 15.60
C THR A 606 -8.50 1.57 16.70
N ILE A 607 -7.78 2.34 17.52
CA ILE A 607 -7.01 1.83 18.65
C ILE A 607 -7.61 2.40 19.94
N VAL A 608 -8.11 1.51 20.81
CA VAL A 608 -8.63 1.90 22.12
C VAL A 608 -8.08 0.95 23.16
N ASN A 609 -7.18 1.47 23.97
CA ASN A 609 -6.64 0.79 25.14
C ASN A 609 -6.41 1.81 26.27
N SER A 610 -5.78 1.41 27.36
CA SER A 610 -5.52 2.29 28.51
C SER A 610 -4.56 3.44 28.20
N ILE A 611 -3.75 3.34 27.12
CA ILE A 611 -2.69 4.30 26.79
C ILE A 611 -3.09 5.12 25.56
N LEU A 612 -3.63 4.48 24.53
CA LEU A 612 -3.94 5.09 23.25
C LEU A 612 -5.45 5.10 22.97
N LYS A 613 -5.96 6.23 22.51
CA LYS A 613 -7.35 6.42 22.09
C LYS A 613 -7.37 7.11 20.74
N VAL A 614 -7.25 6.32 19.68
CA VAL A 614 -7.36 6.77 18.29
C VAL A 614 -8.73 6.34 17.78
N LYS A 615 -9.67 7.28 17.68
CA LYS A 615 -11.06 7.06 17.27
C LYS A 615 -11.42 8.02 16.13
N ARG A 616 -12.27 7.54 15.21
CA ARG A 616 -12.79 8.36 14.13
C ARG A 616 -13.68 9.46 14.66
N SER A 617 -13.30 10.73 14.41
CA SER A 617 -14.12 11.89 14.69
C SER A 617 -15.17 12.11 13.59
N ARG A 618 -16.22 12.92 13.92
CA ARG A 618 -17.22 13.36 12.95
C ARG A 618 -16.59 14.14 11.78
N GLU A 619 -15.68 15.06 12.08
CA GLU A 619 -15.01 15.88 11.09
C GLU A 619 -14.15 15.07 10.13
N LEU A 620 -13.34 14.14 10.65
CA LEU A 620 -12.54 13.22 9.84
C LEU A 620 -13.43 12.42 8.89
N LEU A 621 -14.54 11.86 9.41
CA LEU A 621 -15.49 11.13 8.57
C LEU A 621 -16.05 12.02 7.45
N TRP A 622 -16.45 13.25 7.76
CA TRP A 622 -17.01 14.14 6.77
C TRP A 622 -16.02 14.51 5.66
N ARG A 623 -14.78 14.85 6.00
CA ARG A 623 -13.73 15.17 5.01
C ARG A 623 -13.30 13.94 4.20
N TRP A 624 -13.29 12.78 4.83
CA TRP A 624 -12.97 11.54 4.10
C TRP A 624 -14.12 11.09 3.18
N LEU A 625 -15.37 11.35 3.54
CA LEU A 625 -16.52 11.16 2.64
C LEU A 625 -16.43 12.06 1.41
N GLU A 626 -16.01 13.32 1.58
CA GLU A 626 -15.76 14.24 0.45
C GLU A 626 -14.65 13.73 -0.47
N LEU A 627 -13.53 13.23 0.08
CA LEU A 627 -12.46 12.59 -0.67
C LEU A 627 -12.97 11.35 -1.41
N SER A 628 -13.72 10.48 -0.74
CA SER A 628 -14.23 9.24 -1.32
C SER A 628 -15.26 9.50 -2.43
N ALA A 629 -16.05 10.58 -2.33
CA ALA A 629 -16.95 10.98 -3.40
C ALA A 629 -16.22 11.39 -4.70
N LEU A 630 -14.95 11.74 -4.60
CA LEU A 630 -14.06 12.16 -5.69
C LEU A 630 -12.93 11.15 -5.92
N SER A 631 -13.20 9.88 -5.70
CA SER A 631 -12.31 8.74 -5.99
C SER A 631 -13.00 7.75 -6.95
N PRO A 632 -12.28 6.78 -7.53
CA PRO A 632 -12.84 5.80 -8.46
C PRO A 632 -14.06 5.06 -7.91
N VAL A 633 -14.08 4.74 -6.62
CA VAL A 633 -15.22 4.11 -5.93
C VAL A 633 -15.43 4.78 -4.57
N MET A 634 -16.68 5.14 -4.25
CA MET A 634 -17.07 5.62 -2.94
C MET A 634 -17.55 4.46 -2.08
N ARG A 635 -16.77 4.08 -1.04
CA ARG A 635 -17.13 2.99 -0.12
C ARG A 635 -16.86 3.37 1.32
N THR A 636 -17.85 3.11 2.20
CA THR A 636 -17.69 3.32 3.64
C THR A 636 -17.26 2.03 4.36
N HIS A 637 -16.67 2.20 5.54
CA HIS A 637 -16.38 1.13 6.49
C HIS A 637 -16.75 1.56 7.91
N GLU A 638 -17.39 0.69 8.69
CA GLU A 638 -17.70 0.99 10.09
C GLU A 638 -16.46 0.88 11.01
N GLY A 639 -15.39 0.25 10.51
CA GLY A 639 -14.13 0.04 11.23
C GLY A 639 -14.10 -1.24 12.05
N ASN A 640 -12.90 -1.58 12.59
CA ASN A 640 -12.71 -2.74 13.47
C ASN A 640 -13.40 -2.59 14.83
N ARG A 641 -13.74 -1.35 15.24
CA ARG A 641 -14.48 -1.01 16.48
C ARG A 641 -15.65 -0.08 16.15
N PRO A 642 -16.74 -0.60 15.57
CA PRO A 642 -17.88 0.21 15.12
C PRO A 642 -18.45 1.12 16.21
N ASP A 643 -18.56 0.60 17.43
CA ASP A 643 -19.15 1.32 18.58
C ASP A 643 -18.25 2.46 19.10
N ASP A 644 -16.97 2.44 18.82
CA ASP A 644 -16.00 3.46 19.23
C ASP A 644 -15.87 4.59 18.18
N ASN A 645 -16.27 4.34 16.93
CA ASN A 645 -16.16 5.25 15.82
C ASN A 645 -17.42 6.05 15.58
N PHE A 646 -17.25 7.31 15.16
CA PHE A 646 -18.38 8.09 14.65
C PHE A 646 -18.82 7.50 13.28
N GLN A 647 -20.10 7.17 13.13
CA GLN A 647 -20.67 6.47 11.97
C GLN A 647 -21.49 7.41 11.08
N ILE A 648 -21.80 6.97 9.85
CA ILE A 648 -22.56 7.77 8.88
C ILE A 648 -23.98 8.08 9.35
N ASP A 649 -24.53 7.29 10.25
CA ASP A 649 -25.84 7.52 10.90
C ASP A 649 -25.73 7.99 12.36
N GLY A 650 -24.57 8.50 12.77
CA GLY A 650 -24.34 9.02 14.12
C GLY A 650 -25.22 10.21 14.49
N ASP A 651 -25.60 11.01 13.50
CA ASP A 651 -26.60 12.07 13.62
C ASP A 651 -27.24 12.41 12.26
N ALA A 652 -28.37 13.14 12.29
CA ALA A 652 -29.10 13.53 11.08
C ALA A 652 -28.30 14.44 10.14
N ALA A 653 -27.37 15.25 10.65
CA ALA A 653 -26.53 16.10 9.82
C ALA A 653 -25.49 15.25 9.04
N THR A 654 -24.98 14.19 9.64
CA THR A 654 -24.04 13.27 9.00
C THR A 654 -24.74 12.43 7.93
N LEU A 655 -25.97 11.96 8.16
CA LEU A 655 -26.78 11.31 7.14
C LEU A 655 -26.95 12.20 5.91
N ARG A 656 -27.34 13.47 6.11
CA ARG A 656 -27.47 14.46 5.01
C ARG A 656 -26.14 14.71 4.30
N HIS A 657 -25.04 14.81 5.05
CA HIS A 657 -23.71 15.01 4.48
C HIS A 657 -23.28 13.81 3.63
N PHE A 658 -23.48 12.58 4.13
CA PHE A 658 -23.27 11.35 3.36
C PHE A 658 -24.10 11.34 2.07
N ALA A 659 -25.41 11.62 2.17
CA ALA A 659 -26.30 11.68 1.00
C ALA A 659 -25.80 12.69 -0.03
N ARG A 660 -25.34 13.88 0.41
CA ARG A 660 -24.74 14.89 -0.47
C ARG A 660 -23.48 14.39 -1.16
N CYS A 661 -22.58 13.72 -0.43
CA CYS A 661 -21.37 13.13 -1.01
C CYS A 661 -21.70 12.00 -2.01
N ALA A 662 -22.67 11.16 -1.70
CA ALA A 662 -23.13 10.09 -2.63
C ALA A 662 -23.78 10.69 -3.90
N LYS A 663 -24.54 11.79 -3.79
CA LYS A 663 -25.06 12.54 -4.94
C LYS A 663 -23.92 13.15 -5.79
N LEU A 664 -22.87 13.67 -5.15
CA LEU A 664 -21.68 14.16 -5.86
C LEU A 664 -20.99 13.02 -6.60
N TYR A 665 -20.76 11.86 -5.94
CA TYR A 665 -20.20 10.68 -6.57
C TYR A 665 -20.99 10.24 -7.80
N LYS A 666 -22.33 10.29 -7.74
CA LYS A 666 -23.21 9.97 -8.87
C LYS A 666 -23.12 11.03 -9.98
N ALA A 667 -23.02 12.31 -9.63
CA ALA A 667 -23.06 13.41 -10.59
C ALA A 667 -21.90 13.39 -11.61
N TRP A 668 -20.69 12.97 -11.21
CA TRP A 668 -19.57 12.83 -12.16
C TRP A 668 -19.44 11.39 -12.73
N GLY A 669 -20.48 10.58 -12.56
CA GLY A 669 -20.50 9.16 -12.96
C GLY A 669 -20.19 8.93 -14.43
N ASP A 670 -20.73 9.74 -15.35
CA ASP A 670 -20.47 9.59 -16.78
C ASP A 670 -19.01 9.89 -17.16
N TYR A 671 -18.44 10.92 -16.56
CA TYR A 671 -16.99 11.20 -16.72
C TYR A 671 -16.14 10.09 -16.12
N ARG A 672 -16.50 9.58 -14.94
CA ARG A 672 -15.81 8.44 -14.32
C ARG A 672 -15.85 7.19 -15.20
N LYS A 673 -17.00 6.89 -15.85
CA LYS A 673 -17.08 5.76 -16.81
C LYS A 673 -16.10 5.92 -17.96
N GLN A 674 -15.96 7.14 -18.51
CA GLN A 674 -14.98 7.42 -19.56
C GLN A 674 -13.55 7.19 -19.07
N LEU A 675 -13.20 7.64 -17.86
CA LEU A 675 -11.88 7.44 -17.28
C LEU A 675 -11.61 5.96 -16.97
N VAL A 676 -12.60 5.20 -16.52
CA VAL A 676 -12.50 3.75 -16.29
C VAL A 676 -12.29 3.00 -17.63
N ALA A 677 -12.98 3.40 -18.70
CA ALA A 677 -12.76 2.85 -20.03
C ALA A 677 -11.36 3.20 -20.54
N GLN A 678 -10.88 4.43 -20.32
CA GLN A 678 -9.51 4.84 -20.64
C GLN A 678 -8.48 4.01 -19.86
N ALA A 679 -8.71 3.79 -18.56
CA ALA A 679 -7.85 2.96 -17.73
C ALA A 679 -7.72 1.53 -18.25
N ALA A 680 -8.83 0.91 -18.65
CA ALA A 680 -8.84 -0.42 -19.24
C ALA A 680 -8.12 -0.47 -20.61
N ALA A 681 -8.24 0.58 -21.41
CA ALA A 681 -7.58 0.66 -22.71
C ALA A 681 -6.09 0.99 -22.65
N THR A 682 -5.66 1.81 -21.69
CA THR A 682 -4.32 2.41 -21.68
C THR A 682 -3.52 2.17 -20.39
N GLY A 683 -4.14 1.68 -19.31
CA GLY A 683 -3.53 1.59 -17.98
C GLY A 683 -3.49 2.91 -17.21
N MET A 684 -3.88 4.03 -17.80
CA MET A 684 -3.86 5.33 -17.13
C MET A 684 -4.82 5.34 -15.93
N PRO A 685 -4.36 5.72 -14.72
CA PRO A 685 -5.22 5.73 -13.55
C PRO A 685 -6.33 6.78 -13.65
N VAL A 686 -7.45 6.54 -12.95
CA VAL A 686 -8.54 7.52 -12.85
C VAL A 686 -8.09 8.74 -12.05
N ALA A 687 -7.47 8.52 -10.87
CA ALA A 687 -6.83 9.57 -10.06
C ALA A 687 -5.34 9.70 -10.43
N ARG A 688 -4.89 10.92 -10.70
CA ARG A 688 -3.57 11.19 -11.29
C ARG A 688 -2.84 12.29 -10.52
N HIS A 689 -1.57 12.06 -10.26
CA HIS A 689 -0.70 13.14 -9.80
C HIS A 689 -0.46 14.14 -10.93
N LEU A 690 -0.32 15.44 -10.59
CA LEU A 690 -0.14 16.52 -11.57
C LEU A 690 1.09 16.30 -12.47
N ALA A 691 2.17 15.71 -11.93
CA ALA A 691 3.39 15.40 -12.67
C ALA A 691 3.17 14.52 -13.92
N LEU A 692 2.07 13.78 -14.00
CA LEU A 692 1.76 12.98 -15.20
C LEU A 692 1.31 13.85 -16.39
N HIS A 693 0.78 15.06 -16.13
CA HIS A 693 0.26 15.98 -17.15
C HIS A 693 1.10 17.26 -17.30
N TYR A 694 1.87 17.60 -16.26
CA TYR A 694 2.71 18.82 -16.21
C TYR A 694 4.16 18.47 -15.82
N PRO A 695 4.85 17.57 -16.57
CA PRO A 695 6.20 17.12 -16.20
C PRO A 695 7.26 18.22 -16.26
N ASP A 696 7.03 19.27 -17.03
CA ASP A 696 7.95 20.41 -17.18
C ASP A 696 7.78 21.49 -16.10
N ASP A 697 6.78 21.35 -15.24
CA ASP A 697 6.55 22.27 -14.14
C ASP A 697 7.20 21.75 -12.85
N PRO A 698 8.30 22.36 -12.37
CA PRO A 698 9.02 21.86 -11.19
C PRO A 698 8.20 21.96 -9.91
N ASN A 699 7.17 22.80 -9.84
CA ASN A 699 6.37 22.99 -8.63
C ASN A 699 5.45 21.79 -8.35
N VAL A 700 5.06 21.02 -9.37
CA VAL A 700 4.20 19.85 -9.17
C VAL A 700 4.91 18.73 -8.39
N TYR A 701 6.23 18.69 -8.42
CA TYR A 701 7.02 17.68 -7.70
C TYR A 701 7.09 17.90 -6.18
N ALA A 702 6.70 19.09 -5.73
CA ALA A 702 6.56 19.38 -4.30
C ALA A 702 5.21 18.94 -3.72
N LEU A 703 4.26 18.52 -4.57
CA LEU A 703 2.95 18.03 -4.17
C LEU A 703 3.02 16.53 -3.85
N SER A 704 2.19 16.08 -2.93
CA SER A 704 2.13 14.68 -2.52
C SER A 704 0.70 14.21 -2.27
N PHE A 705 0.00 14.82 -1.32
CA PHE A 705 -1.39 14.53 -0.94
C PHE A 705 -2.32 15.74 -1.04
N GLU A 706 -1.77 16.90 -1.34
CA GLU A 706 -2.48 18.18 -1.29
C GLU A 706 -3.57 18.25 -2.36
N GLU A 707 -3.31 17.64 -3.52
CA GLU A 707 -4.24 17.68 -4.65
C GLU A 707 -3.91 16.61 -5.71
N TYR A 708 -4.90 16.34 -6.55
CA TYR A 708 -4.78 15.40 -7.66
C TYR A 708 -5.77 15.73 -8.78
N LEU A 709 -5.55 15.13 -9.94
CA LEU A 709 -6.46 15.18 -11.08
C LEU A 709 -7.33 13.92 -11.14
N LEU A 710 -8.60 14.06 -11.47
CA LEU A 710 -9.44 13.00 -12.01
C LEU A 710 -9.43 13.15 -13.54
N GLY A 711 -8.81 12.18 -14.21
CA GLY A 711 -8.46 12.35 -15.61
C GLY A 711 -7.46 13.49 -15.80
N GLU A 712 -7.74 14.41 -16.73
CA GLU A 712 -6.94 15.60 -16.99
C GLU A 712 -7.72 16.90 -16.80
N ASP A 713 -9.05 16.82 -16.58
CA ASP A 713 -9.94 17.96 -16.65
C ASP A 713 -10.59 18.33 -15.32
N LEU A 714 -10.42 17.54 -14.25
CA LEU A 714 -11.00 17.84 -12.94
C LEU A 714 -9.93 17.79 -11.86
N LEU A 715 -9.56 18.97 -11.33
CA LEU A 715 -8.60 19.13 -10.24
C LEU A 715 -9.34 19.07 -8.91
N VAL A 716 -8.82 18.29 -7.96
CA VAL A 716 -9.38 18.07 -6.61
C VAL A 716 -8.32 18.37 -5.56
N ALA A 717 -8.67 19.19 -4.57
CA ALA A 717 -7.81 19.46 -3.42
C ALA A 717 -8.54 19.10 -2.12
N PRO A 718 -8.30 17.91 -1.55
CA PRO A 718 -8.98 17.46 -0.33
C PRO A 718 -8.53 18.26 0.87
N ILE A 719 -9.45 18.53 1.79
CA ILE A 719 -9.10 19.10 3.09
C ILE A 719 -8.49 18.00 3.95
N SER A 720 -7.24 18.16 4.29
CA SER A 720 -6.42 17.17 5.00
C SER A 720 -5.95 17.63 6.39
N GLU A 721 -6.36 18.81 6.86
CA GLU A 721 -6.06 19.36 8.17
C GLU A 721 -7.31 19.45 9.04
N PRO A 722 -7.26 19.03 10.31
CA PRO A 722 -8.39 19.19 11.22
C PRO A 722 -8.71 20.69 11.47
N GLY A 723 -10.01 21.02 11.50
CA GLY A 723 -10.49 22.37 11.72
C GLY A 723 -10.37 23.33 10.52
N ALA A 724 -9.80 22.86 9.40
CA ALA A 724 -9.63 23.70 8.22
C ALA A 724 -10.93 23.86 7.44
N ASN A 725 -11.25 25.08 7.06
CA ASN A 725 -12.37 25.43 6.18
C ASN A 725 -11.91 26.12 4.89
N GLN A 726 -10.62 26.14 4.65
CA GLN A 726 -9.95 26.63 3.42
C GLN A 726 -8.68 25.83 3.17
N THR A 727 -8.20 25.84 1.94
CA THR A 727 -6.91 25.23 1.56
C THR A 727 -6.23 26.04 0.47
N LYS A 728 -4.90 25.87 0.36
CA LYS A 728 -4.10 26.41 -0.75
C LYS A 728 -4.07 25.39 -1.87
N VAL A 729 -4.51 25.78 -3.05
CA VAL A 729 -4.54 24.94 -4.25
C VAL A 729 -3.48 25.42 -5.21
N TYR A 730 -2.71 24.51 -5.75
CA TYR A 730 -1.81 24.74 -6.87
C TYR A 730 -2.56 24.52 -8.18
N VAL A 731 -2.89 25.60 -8.87
CA VAL A 731 -3.58 25.56 -10.18
C VAL A 731 -2.53 25.46 -11.26
N PRO A 732 -2.44 24.34 -12.02
CA PRO A 732 -1.46 24.17 -13.09
C PRO A 732 -1.82 25.01 -14.32
N GLU A 733 -0.92 25.05 -15.30
CA GLU A 733 -1.11 25.78 -16.56
C GLU A 733 -2.51 25.57 -17.17
N GLY A 734 -3.16 26.66 -17.56
CA GLY A 734 -4.49 26.66 -18.17
C GLY A 734 -5.48 27.55 -17.45
N THR A 735 -6.73 27.51 -17.89
CA THR A 735 -7.84 28.19 -17.20
C THR A 735 -8.72 27.18 -16.50
N TRP A 736 -8.87 27.36 -15.21
CA TRP A 736 -9.61 26.46 -14.32
C TRP A 736 -10.76 27.21 -13.67
N VAL A 737 -11.90 26.59 -13.54
CA VAL A 737 -13.11 27.18 -12.97
C VAL A 737 -13.52 26.41 -11.73
N HIS A 738 -13.63 27.10 -10.60
CA HIS A 738 -14.10 26.49 -9.36
C HIS A 738 -15.57 26.07 -9.47
N VAL A 739 -15.84 24.78 -9.22
CA VAL A 739 -17.14 24.16 -9.51
C VAL A 739 -18.32 24.84 -8.80
N PHE A 740 -18.15 25.20 -7.52
CA PHE A 740 -19.25 25.72 -6.70
C PHE A 740 -19.43 27.24 -6.77
N THR A 741 -18.41 28.01 -7.13
CA THR A 741 -18.48 29.48 -7.18
C THR A 741 -18.51 30.05 -8.60
N GLY A 742 -18.07 29.26 -9.59
CA GLY A 742 -17.92 29.72 -10.97
C GLY A 742 -16.73 30.67 -11.17
N GLN A 743 -15.90 30.90 -10.17
CA GLN A 743 -14.71 31.73 -10.29
C GLN A 743 -13.65 31.06 -11.16
N SER A 744 -13.09 31.81 -12.10
CA SER A 744 -12.04 31.34 -13.01
C SER A 744 -10.67 31.77 -12.50
N VAL A 745 -9.69 30.86 -12.61
CA VAL A 745 -8.28 31.11 -12.33
C VAL A 745 -7.49 30.72 -13.58
N THR A 746 -6.69 31.64 -14.10
CA THR A 746 -5.80 31.36 -15.23
C THR A 746 -4.36 31.35 -14.73
N ALA A 747 -3.67 30.25 -14.96
CA ALA A 747 -2.27 30.05 -14.59
C ALA A 747 -1.39 29.85 -15.82
N GLY A 748 -0.18 30.41 -15.79
CA GLY A 748 0.86 30.15 -16.79
C GLY A 748 1.62 28.87 -16.50
N LYS A 749 2.72 28.63 -17.22
CA LYS A 749 3.55 27.39 -17.14
C LYS A 749 4.04 27.05 -15.73
N SER A 750 4.26 28.02 -14.88
CA SER A 750 4.72 27.80 -13.49
C SER A 750 3.57 27.68 -12.50
N GLY A 751 2.34 27.51 -12.99
CA GLY A 751 1.15 27.41 -12.15
C GLY A 751 0.85 28.65 -11.29
N LEU A 752 -0.13 28.57 -10.43
CA LEU A 752 -0.51 29.63 -9.50
C LEU A 752 -1.07 29.02 -8.22
N ARG A 753 -0.66 29.50 -7.05
CA ARG A 753 -1.28 29.12 -5.77
C ARG A 753 -2.39 30.08 -5.39
N VAL A 754 -3.57 29.54 -5.05
CA VAL A 754 -4.76 30.29 -4.66
C VAL A 754 -5.32 29.75 -3.35
N ASP A 755 -5.83 30.64 -2.49
CA ASP A 755 -6.57 30.24 -1.29
C ASP A 755 -8.04 30.02 -1.67
N VAL A 756 -8.61 28.88 -1.28
CA VAL A 756 -9.96 28.45 -1.64
C VAL A 756 -10.74 28.04 -0.40
N GLU A 757 -11.91 28.63 -0.20
CA GLU A 757 -12.84 28.23 0.86
C GLU A 757 -13.40 26.83 0.58
N ALA A 758 -13.50 26.02 1.64
CA ALA A 758 -13.97 24.64 1.59
C ALA A 758 -14.95 24.33 2.72
N PRO A 759 -16.14 24.92 2.72
CA PRO A 759 -17.17 24.57 3.69
C PRO A 759 -17.61 23.12 3.49
N PHE A 760 -18.01 22.45 4.57
CA PHE A 760 -18.48 21.06 4.51
C PHE A 760 -19.58 20.88 3.44
N GLY A 761 -19.44 19.78 2.66
CA GLY A 761 -20.33 19.44 1.56
C GLY A 761 -20.07 20.19 0.25
N LYS A 762 -19.02 20.99 0.21
CA LYS A 762 -18.51 21.64 -1.01
C LYS A 762 -17.00 21.40 -1.11
N PRO A 763 -16.56 20.18 -1.42
CA PRO A 763 -15.12 19.88 -1.57
C PRO A 763 -14.50 20.75 -2.66
N VAL A 764 -13.22 21.07 -2.53
CA VAL A 764 -12.53 21.91 -3.49
C VAL A 764 -12.33 21.18 -4.80
N MET A 765 -12.97 21.67 -5.84
CA MET A 765 -12.94 21.11 -7.20
C MET A 765 -12.87 22.23 -8.24
N PHE A 766 -12.01 22.02 -9.23
CA PHE A 766 -11.95 22.90 -10.41
C PHE A 766 -12.06 22.05 -11.67
N TYR A 767 -12.81 22.52 -12.65
CA TYR A 767 -12.79 21.93 -13.99
C TYR A 767 -11.97 22.79 -14.95
N ARG A 768 -11.33 22.15 -15.92
CA ARG A 768 -10.66 22.86 -17.00
C ARG A 768 -11.68 23.52 -17.90
N GLN A 769 -11.52 24.80 -18.17
CA GLN A 769 -12.44 25.54 -19.04
C GLN A 769 -12.44 24.96 -20.46
N GLY A 770 -13.63 24.71 -21.00
CA GLY A 770 -13.81 24.16 -22.34
C GLY A 770 -13.73 22.64 -22.45
N ALA A 771 -13.46 21.92 -21.35
CA ALA A 771 -13.46 20.46 -21.38
C ALA A 771 -14.86 19.88 -21.65
N ALA A 772 -14.93 18.81 -22.45
CA ALA A 772 -16.18 18.21 -22.91
C ALA A 772 -17.05 17.70 -21.75
N MET A 773 -16.43 17.30 -20.63
CA MET A 773 -17.13 16.78 -19.45
C MET A 773 -17.88 17.84 -18.64
N VAL A 774 -17.61 19.12 -18.86
CA VAL A 774 -18.11 20.22 -18.01
C VAL A 774 -19.63 20.35 -18.07
N ALA A 775 -20.21 20.44 -19.27
CA ALA A 775 -21.64 20.62 -19.41
C ALA A 775 -22.46 19.44 -18.85
N PRO A 776 -22.11 18.17 -19.12
CA PRO A 776 -22.74 17.02 -18.46
C PRO A 776 -22.60 17.04 -16.92
N LEU A 777 -21.39 17.34 -16.40
CA LEU A 777 -21.15 17.40 -14.96
C LEU A 777 -22.03 18.44 -14.28
N LEU A 778 -22.02 19.69 -14.76
CA LEU A 778 -22.79 20.77 -14.16
C LEU A 778 -24.30 20.51 -14.24
N LYS A 779 -24.78 19.92 -15.34
CA LYS A 779 -26.18 19.48 -15.46
C LYS A 779 -26.50 18.44 -14.39
N ALA A 780 -25.71 17.37 -14.28
CA ALA A 780 -25.93 16.32 -13.30
C ALA A 780 -25.85 16.86 -11.85
N MET A 781 -24.93 17.78 -11.55
CA MET A 781 -24.86 18.42 -10.23
C MET A 781 -26.11 19.22 -9.88
N LYS A 782 -26.68 19.95 -10.85
CA LYS A 782 -27.96 20.66 -10.65
C LYS A 782 -29.12 19.69 -10.42
N GLU A 783 -29.21 18.63 -11.23
CA GLU A 783 -30.23 17.57 -11.08
C GLU A 783 -30.16 16.88 -9.70
N GLN A 784 -28.94 16.77 -9.13
CA GLN A 784 -28.74 16.22 -7.77
C GLN A 784 -28.90 17.27 -6.66
N GLY A 785 -29.21 18.53 -6.97
CA GLY A 785 -29.35 19.62 -5.97
C GLY A 785 -28.03 19.98 -5.27
N LEU A 786 -26.91 19.90 -5.98
CA LEU A 786 -25.57 20.21 -5.45
C LEU A 786 -25.14 21.63 -5.75
N LEU A 787 -25.65 22.21 -6.87
CA LEU A 787 -25.44 23.61 -7.30
C LEU A 787 -26.71 24.41 -7.17
#